data_3fcde321548237c8957b5cea85471680
#
_entry.id   3fcde321548237c8957b5cea85471680
#
_cell.length_a   1.000
_cell.length_b   1.000
_cell.length_c   1.000
_cell.angle_alpha   90.00
_cell.angle_beta   90.00
_cell.angle_gamma   90.00
#
_symmetry.space_group_name_H-M   'P 1'
#
loop_
_entity.id
_entity.type
_entity.pdbx_description
1 polymer ?
#
loop_
_entity_poly.entity_id
_entity_poly.type
_entity_poly.pdbx_seq_one_letter_code
_entity_poly.pdbx_strand_id
1 'polypeptide(L)'
;MRFLTSAALASILGVGIAGAQPAPRKEPVHFSGTETAPRVEARPPGIRLGLNRPREFALSPLSESEKARLATPGPRLRTGIHRELPAGLLQGGAWLTAPDGTPLWRAALRSPGAAGIRVEFREFSVGAGKVWLYDGARFVGPYSGRGPYDDGHFWSETVASGSVILEYQPETAAGGEPPFRIGSISHQVRAVTPLNTDASTADGADFCNLDPNCFASWQPAMKMVGQLDFEDGGDEYVCTGSLVATRDNSMIPYLLTAGHCINSEAAARTVEVYWKYQTASCGGGTPDRSTSETSPLGTHLLDWGTIEQGDYSLLLLKSVPSDVTFSGWDPSDPPITSSVVGIHHPADSWKRISFGTRVDDATEAVENDSGGINVAPADMYFQVQYVQGRVQPGSSGSPLFTSPGIIVGTLTFGPVDPVYTACEIDPFVAGYGRFSNAYQNLQAYFENTPASNVTPTPAALSFSVVNGAAPAAQTVTLTSQTTGSVSFRVRPDALWLGVSATSGQVSLGSPLTLKVTVDPSQLPQPGQYSSTLTVLAGSAAPQFVNVTVTVQTSQSNVNALVAPATVTAVNGVWGFQIQLAETAGVATRVTALKIGGTDYSANIAAWFGTNRIAAMGAVQASLKASGLPAGPQYFEFWGADEASGQTWYRIASATFK
;
A
#
# COMPACT_ATOMS: atom_id res chain seq x y z
N MET A 1 -3.87 -56.79 72.25
CA MET A 1 -2.89 -56.25 71.32
C MET A 1 -3.61 -55.29 70.37
N ARG A 2 -3.44 -54.00 70.54
CA ARG A 2 -4.11 -52.95 69.72
C ARG A 2 -3.06 -52.49 68.65
N PHE A 3 -3.44 -52.51 67.40
CA PHE A 3 -2.71 -51.86 66.33
C PHE A 3 -3.42 -50.59 65.90
N LEU A 4 -2.76 -49.45 66.09
CA LEU A 4 -3.15 -48.15 65.61
C LEU A 4 -2.60 -48.00 64.18
N THR A 5 -3.48 -47.76 63.21
CA THR A 5 -3.10 -47.34 61.86
C THR A 5 -3.36 -45.86 61.72
N SER A 6 -2.26 -45.07 61.56
CA SER A 6 -2.30 -43.65 61.23
C SER A 6 -2.63 -43.49 59.74
N ALA A 7 -3.73 -42.82 59.46
CA ALA A 7 -4.07 -42.37 58.11
C ALA A 7 -3.48 -40.96 57.89
N ALA A 8 -2.56 -40.85 56.97
CA ALA A 8 -2.07 -39.55 56.50
C ALA A 8 -3.04 -38.95 55.50
N LEU A 9 -3.67 -37.83 55.85
CA LEU A 9 -4.42 -37.01 54.90
C LEU A 9 -3.40 -36.24 54.01
N ALA A 10 -3.34 -36.58 52.71
CA ALA A 10 -2.69 -35.79 51.70
C ALA A 10 -3.66 -34.66 51.23
N SER A 11 -3.39 -33.45 51.63
CA SER A 11 -4.08 -32.26 51.12
C SER A 11 -3.58 -31.97 49.70
N ILE A 12 -4.38 -32.29 48.68
CA ILE A 12 -4.17 -31.84 47.34
C ILE A 12 -4.60 -30.38 47.24
N LEU A 13 -3.64 -29.46 47.25
CA LEU A 13 -3.84 -28.07 46.87
C LEU A 13 -4.12 -28.09 45.35
N GLY A 14 -5.40 -28.04 44.95
CA GLY A 14 -5.78 -27.69 43.61
C GLY A 14 -5.41 -26.25 43.33
N VAL A 15 -4.36 -26.05 42.57
CA VAL A 15 -4.12 -24.75 41.92
C VAL A 15 -5.18 -24.58 40.85
N GLY A 16 -6.28 -23.93 41.23
CA GLY A 16 -7.23 -23.44 40.25
C GLY A 16 -6.53 -22.49 39.30
N ILE A 17 -6.38 -22.87 38.05
CA ILE A 17 -6.09 -21.91 36.99
C ILE A 17 -7.31 -20.99 36.97
N ALA A 18 -7.17 -19.79 37.56
CA ALA A 18 -8.15 -18.73 37.36
C ALA A 18 -8.10 -18.41 35.86
N GLY A 19 -9.05 -18.96 35.10
CA GLY A 19 -9.30 -18.52 33.75
C GLY A 19 -9.52 -17.00 33.81
N ALA A 20 -8.72 -16.24 33.07
CA ALA A 20 -8.92 -14.81 32.95
C ALA A 20 -10.38 -14.60 32.55
N GLN A 21 -11.13 -13.85 33.36
CA GLN A 21 -12.48 -13.47 32.97
C GLN A 21 -12.38 -12.67 31.68
N PRO A 22 -13.25 -12.93 30.70
CA PRO A 22 -13.27 -12.16 29.46
C PRO A 22 -13.39 -10.66 29.83
N ALA A 23 -12.64 -9.84 29.12
CA ALA A 23 -12.70 -8.39 29.34
C ALA A 23 -14.15 -7.90 29.17
N PRO A 24 -14.63 -6.99 30.03
CA PRO A 24 -16.00 -6.52 29.93
C PRO A 24 -16.20 -5.78 28.59
N ARG A 25 -17.38 -5.93 28.01
CA ARG A 25 -17.82 -5.26 26.78
C ARG A 25 -17.60 -3.74 26.84
N LYS A 26 -17.24 -3.13 25.70
CA LYS A 26 -17.09 -1.68 25.51
C LYS A 26 -18.27 -1.12 24.72
N GLU A 27 -18.89 -0.05 25.23
CA GLU A 27 -19.96 0.64 24.51
C GLU A 27 -19.41 1.62 23.45
N PRO A 28 -20.20 1.93 22.39
CA PRO A 28 -19.84 2.92 21.38
C PRO A 28 -19.66 4.31 21.97
N VAL A 29 -18.82 5.12 21.30
CA VAL A 29 -18.55 6.52 21.75
C VAL A 29 -18.67 7.45 20.56
N HIS A 30 -19.57 8.44 20.68
CA HIS A 30 -19.72 9.46 19.67
C HIS A 30 -18.63 10.54 19.82
N PHE A 31 -17.96 10.85 18.73
CA PHE A 31 -16.98 11.92 18.64
C PHE A 31 -17.66 13.20 18.11
N SER A 32 -17.99 14.08 19.03
CA SER A 32 -18.52 15.42 18.73
C SER A 32 -17.43 16.50 18.67
N GLY A 33 -16.18 16.09 18.43
CA GLY A 33 -15.05 17.01 18.41
C GLY A 33 -15.34 18.22 17.53
N THR A 34 -14.98 19.41 18.01
CA THR A 34 -14.83 20.55 17.11
C THR A 34 -13.89 20.12 16.00
N GLU A 35 -14.33 20.25 14.74
CA GLU A 35 -13.42 20.21 13.60
C GLU A 35 -12.08 20.79 14.04
N THR A 36 -11.01 20.00 14.01
CA THR A 36 -9.68 20.60 13.93
C THR A 36 -9.80 21.57 12.77
N ALA A 37 -9.75 22.87 13.06
CA ALA A 37 -10.17 23.99 12.23
C ALA A 37 -10.05 23.61 10.76
N PRO A 38 -11.13 23.79 9.94
CA PRO A 38 -11.09 23.30 8.57
C PRO A 38 -9.74 23.72 8.06
N ARG A 39 -8.96 22.76 7.51
CA ARG A 39 -7.73 23.12 6.82
C ARG A 39 -8.15 24.29 5.96
N VAL A 40 -7.79 25.53 6.33
CA VAL A 40 -7.78 26.63 5.37
C VAL A 40 -6.64 26.23 4.44
N GLU A 41 -6.91 25.22 3.68
CA GLU A 41 -6.06 24.73 2.62
C GLU A 41 -5.98 25.89 1.69
N ALA A 42 -4.82 26.56 1.71
CA ALA A 42 -4.60 27.62 0.76
C ALA A 42 -4.93 27.03 -0.61
N ARG A 43 -6.00 27.48 -1.24
CA ARG A 43 -6.39 27.02 -2.57
C ARG A 43 -5.20 27.14 -3.49
N PRO A 44 -4.99 26.17 -4.40
CA PRO A 44 -3.94 26.25 -5.40
C PRO A 44 -3.95 27.63 -6.08
N PRO A 45 -2.81 28.30 -6.19
CA PRO A 45 -2.73 29.59 -6.89
C PRO A 45 -3.37 29.56 -8.27
N GLY A 46 -3.23 28.46 -9.04
CA GLY A 46 -3.85 28.32 -10.35
C GLY A 46 -5.37 28.37 -10.34
N ILE A 47 -6.02 27.81 -9.30
CA ILE A 47 -7.47 27.93 -9.11
C ILE A 47 -7.82 29.35 -8.65
N ARG A 48 -7.11 29.87 -7.65
CA ARG A 48 -7.36 31.19 -7.05
C ARG A 48 -7.26 32.33 -8.07
N LEU A 49 -6.30 32.21 -8.99
CA LEU A 49 -5.98 33.24 -10.01
C LEU A 49 -6.61 32.94 -11.38
N GLY A 50 -7.39 31.88 -11.51
CA GLY A 50 -8.03 31.50 -12.77
C GLY A 50 -7.03 31.24 -13.92
N LEU A 51 -5.89 30.63 -13.61
CA LEU A 51 -4.85 30.39 -14.62
C LEU A 51 -5.31 29.36 -15.64
N ASN A 52 -4.96 29.57 -16.90
CA ASN A 52 -5.25 28.61 -17.97
C ASN A 52 -4.64 27.24 -17.66
N ARG A 53 -5.29 26.17 -18.15
CA ARG A 53 -4.79 24.79 -18.03
C ARG A 53 -3.42 24.69 -18.68
N PRO A 54 -2.41 24.07 -18.01
CA PRO A 54 -1.10 23.85 -18.63
C PRO A 54 -1.19 22.82 -19.76
N ARG A 55 -0.12 22.70 -20.55
CA ARG A 55 -0.03 21.64 -21.58
C ARG A 55 -0.26 20.27 -20.95
N GLU A 56 -1.17 19.51 -21.55
CA GLU A 56 -1.55 18.19 -21.06
C GLU A 56 -0.73 17.08 -21.72
N PHE A 57 -0.23 16.15 -20.92
CA PHE A 57 0.37 14.91 -21.34
C PHE A 57 -0.68 13.81 -21.24
N ALA A 58 -1.08 13.23 -22.35
CA ALA A 58 -2.01 12.13 -22.38
C ALA A 58 -1.26 10.80 -22.46
N LEU A 59 -1.57 9.88 -21.55
CA LEU A 59 -1.20 8.48 -21.68
C LEU A 59 -2.01 7.83 -22.81
N SER A 60 -1.52 6.70 -23.34
CA SER A 60 -2.31 5.87 -24.22
C SER A 60 -3.56 5.36 -23.52
N PRO A 61 -4.68 5.10 -24.21
CA PRO A 61 -5.77 4.33 -23.64
C PRO A 61 -5.27 3.00 -23.05
N LEU A 62 -6.04 2.41 -22.13
CA LEU A 62 -5.70 1.10 -21.58
C LEU A 62 -5.53 0.07 -22.69
N SER A 63 -4.43 -0.67 -22.61
CA SER A 63 -4.17 -1.84 -23.47
C SER A 63 -5.15 -2.97 -23.13
N GLU A 64 -5.28 -3.94 -24.01
CA GLU A 64 -6.14 -5.11 -23.75
C GLU A 64 -5.64 -5.94 -22.57
N SER A 65 -4.33 -5.98 -22.31
CA SER A 65 -3.76 -6.64 -21.14
C SER A 65 -4.10 -5.91 -19.83
N GLU A 66 -4.07 -4.56 -19.81
CA GLU A 66 -4.48 -3.76 -18.66
C GLU A 66 -5.98 -3.92 -18.38
N LYS A 67 -6.82 -3.92 -19.41
CA LYS A 67 -8.27 -4.18 -19.28
C LYS A 67 -8.55 -5.59 -18.77
N ALA A 68 -7.85 -6.61 -19.29
CA ALA A 68 -7.96 -7.97 -18.82
C ALA A 68 -7.57 -8.10 -17.34
N ARG A 69 -6.48 -7.43 -16.91
CA ARG A 69 -6.06 -7.39 -15.51
C ARG A 69 -7.14 -6.78 -14.62
N LEU A 70 -7.75 -5.67 -15.02
CA LEU A 70 -8.87 -5.04 -14.29
C LEU A 70 -10.10 -5.96 -14.18
N ALA A 71 -10.40 -6.72 -15.24
CA ALA A 71 -11.53 -7.61 -15.29
C ALA A 71 -11.29 -8.98 -14.59
N THR A 72 -10.04 -9.30 -14.23
CA THR A 72 -9.72 -10.58 -13.60
C THR A 72 -10.26 -10.59 -12.16
N PRO A 73 -11.18 -11.51 -11.81
CA PRO A 73 -11.66 -11.67 -10.45
C PRO A 73 -10.52 -12.05 -9.51
N GLY A 74 -10.62 -11.66 -8.25
CA GLY A 74 -9.68 -12.00 -7.18
C GLY A 74 -10.37 -11.90 -5.83
N PRO A 75 -9.69 -12.28 -4.73
CA PRO A 75 -10.24 -12.21 -3.39
C PRO A 75 -10.51 -10.77 -2.93
N ARG A 76 -9.81 -9.79 -3.52
CA ARG A 76 -10.03 -8.36 -3.29
C ARG A 76 -10.66 -7.69 -4.50
N LEU A 77 -11.53 -6.70 -4.28
CA LEU A 77 -12.11 -5.90 -5.35
C LEU A 77 -11.08 -4.93 -5.90
N ARG A 78 -10.60 -5.18 -7.12
CA ARG A 78 -9.68 -4.29 -7.83
C ARG A 78 -10.46 -3.15 -8.49
N THR A 79 -10.07 -1.91 -8.23
CA THR A 79 -10.71 -0.69 -8.74
C THR A 79 -9.78 0.17 -9.57
N GLY A 80 -8.49 -0.15 -9.60
CA GLY A 80 -7.49 0.56 -10.41
C GLY A 80 -6.24 -0.25 -10.66
N ILE A 81 -5.42 0.26 -11.56
CA ILE A 81 -4.09 -0.30 -11.89
C ILE A 81 -3.04 0.78 -11.93
N HIS A 82 -1.82 0.43 -11.56
CA HIS A 82 -0.68 1.33 -11.71
C HIS A 82 -0.25 1.42 -13.17
N ARG A 83 0.07 2.63 -13.59
CA ARG A 83 0.63 2.93 -14.91
C ARG A 83 1.91 3.71 -14.75
N GLU A 84 3.02 3.10 -15.14
CA GLU A 84 4.33 3.76 -15.14
C GLU A 84 4.32 4.93 -16.12
N LEU A 85 4.93 6.03 -15.72
CA LEU A 85 5.07 7.19 -16.59
C LEU A 85 6.33 7.08 -17.44
N PRO A 86 6.27 7.37 -18.75
CA PRO A 86 7.45 7.47 -19.59
C PRO A 86 8.46 8.47 -19.00
N ALA A 87 9.74 8.09 -19.00
CA ALA A 87 10.80 8.98 -18.54
C ALA A 87 10.72 10.32 -19.31
N GLY A 88 10.78 11.42 -18.56
CA GLY A 88 10.73 12.76 -19.14
C GLY A 88 9.33 13.33 -19.41
N LEU A 89 8.26 12.60 -19.11
CA LEU A 89 6.90 13.11 -19.31
C LEU A 89 6.67 14.43 -18.55
N LEU A 90 7.19 14.55 -17.33
CA LEU A 90 7.06 15.76 -16.51
C LEU A 90 8.06 16.86 -16.86
N GLN A 91 9.11 16.58 -17.64
CA GLN A 91 10.01 17.61 -18.19
C GLN A 91 9.29 18.58 -19.12
N GLY A 92 8.09 18.24 -19.58
CA GLY A 92 7.19 19.13 -20.28
C GLY A 92 6.36 20.06 -19.41
N GLY A 93 6.47 19.98 -18.07
CA GLY A 93 5.93 21.01 -17.18
C GLY A 93 6.64 22.34 -17.39
N ALA A 94 5.94 23.44 -17.14
CA ALA A 94 6.44 24.77 -17.38
C ALA A 94 6.45 25.64 -16.13
N TRP A 95 7.53 26.38 -15.95
CA TRP A 95 7.59 27.50 -15.01
C TRP A 95 6.85 28.70 -15.57
N LEU A 96 6.13 29.39 -14.71
CA LEU A 96 5.48 30.66 -15.00
C LEU A 96 5.52 31.55 -13.76
N THR A 97 5.40 32.83 -13.96
CA THR A 97 5.12 33.80 -12.90
C THR A 97 3.64 34.16 -13.00
N ALA A 98 2.90 33.89 -11.94
CA ALA A 98 1.48 34.23 -11.88
C ALA A 98 1.25 35.76 -11.87
N PRO A 99 0.03 36.25 -12.15
CA PRO A 99 -0.26 37.70 -12.18
C PRO A 99 0.05 38.44 -10.87
N ASP A 100 0.05 37.76 -9.74
CA ASP A 100 0.40 38.29 -8.41
C ASP A 100 1.91 38.19 -8.09
N GLY A 101 2.73 37.78 -9.05
CA GLY A 101 4.18 37.61 -8.90
C GLY A 101 4.61 36.24 -8.35
N THR A 102 3.68 35.34 -8.03
CA THR A 102 3.99 34.01 -7.48
C THR A 102 4.66 33.13 -8.55
N PRO A 103 5.87 32.58 -8.28
CA PRO A 103 6.49 31.58 -9.16
C PRO A 103 5.76 30.25 -9.02
N LEU A 104 5.43 29.61 -10.14
CA LEU A 104 4.76 28.33 -10.19
C LEU A 104 5.37 27.43 -11.25
N TRP A 105 5.51 26.15 -10.93
CA TRP A 105 5.71 25.11 -11.92
C TRP A 105 4.40 24.33 -12.09
N ARG A 106 3.99 24.06 -13.34
CA ARG A 106 2.71 23.38 -13.61
C ARG A 106 2.83 22.39 -14.75
N ALA A 107 2.20 21.23 -14.56
CA ALA A 107 2.01 20.23 -15.60
C ALA A 107 0.58 19.67 -15.52
N ALA A 108 0.06 19.13 -16.62
CA ALA A 108 -1.18 18.38 -16.62
C ALA A 108 -0.96 16.99 -17.20
N LEU A 109 -1.61 16.00 -16.59
CA LEU A 109 -1.57 14.60 -16.98
C LEU A 109 -2.98 14.09 -17.21
N ARG A 110 -3.18 13.29 -18.27
CA ARG A 110 -4.45 12.64 -18.55
C ARG A 110 -4.27 11.15 -18.76
N SER A 111 -5.12 10.37 -18.11
CA SER A 111 -5.25 8.92 -18.33
C SER A 111 -6.64 8.64 -18.91
N PRO A 112 -6.76 8.42 -20.25
CA PRO A 112 -8.05 8.28 -20.90
C PRO A 112 -8.87 7.12 -20.32
N GLY A 113 -10.11 7.40 -19.93
CA GLY A 113 -11.04 6.42 -19.36
C GLY A 113 -10.93 6.27 -17.84
N ALA A 114 -9.99 6.94 -17.17
CA ALA A 114 -9.93 6.93 -15.70
C ALA A 114 -11.11 7.71 -15.11
N ALA A 115 -11.70 7.17 -14.04
CA ALA A 115 -12.68 7.84 -13.18
C ALA A 115 -12.00 8.66 -12.08
N GLY A 116 -10.79 8.25 -11.69
CA GLY A 116 -9.93 8.94 -10.74
C GLY A 116 -8.46 8.69 -11.03
N ILE A 117 -7.62 9.57 -10.52
CA ILE A 117 -6.16 9.47 -10.62
C ILE A 117 -5.54 9.73 -9.26
N ARG A 118 -4.65 8.85 -8.82
CA ARG A 118 -3.66 9.09 -7.75
C ARG A 118 -2.27 9.15 -8.37
N VAL A 119 -1.38 9.89 -7.73
CA VAL A 119 -0.01 10.10 -8.22
C VAL A 119 0.97 9.60 -7.18
N GLU A 120 1.91 8.76 -7.58
CA GLU A 120 3.01 8.31 -6.76
C GLU A 120 4.17 9.31 -6.81
N PHE A 121 4.45 9.94 -5.68
CA PHE A 121 5.61 10.82 -5.52
C PHE A 121 6.82 10.03 -5.02
N ARG A 122 7.97 10.26 -5.64
CA ARG A 122 9.28 9.74 -5.26
C ARG A 122 10.29 10.89 -5.12
N GLU A 123 11.28 10.72 -4.26
CA GLU A 123 12.31 11.75 -4.00
C GLU A 123 11.71 13.14 -3.69
N PHE A 124 10.53 13.16 -3.07
CA PHE A 124 9.82 14.40 -2.76
C PHE A 124 10.51 15.18 -1.64
N SER A 125 11.01 16.39 -1.94
CA SER A 125 11.73 17.23 -0.97
C SER A 125 11.57 18.71 -1.32
N VAL A 126 10.41 19.28 -1.01
CA VAL A 126 10.02 20.64 -1.41
C VAL A 126 10.25 21.69 -0.33
N GLY A 127 10.74 21.31 0.86
CA GLY A 127 10.94 22.24 1.98
C GLY A 127 9.61 22.91 2.37
N ALA A 128 9.60 24.23 2.51
CA ALA A 128 8.39 25.01 2.76
C ALA A 128 7.55 25.28 1.50
N GLY A 129 8.00 24.83 0.32
CA GLY A 129 7.21 24.82 -0.90
C GLY A 129 5.96 23.96 -0.78
N LYS A 130 5.04 24.11 -1.71
CA LYS A 130 3.72 23.45 -1.67
C LYS A 130 3.39 22.82 -3.01
N VAL A 131 2.87 21.60 -2.99
CA VAL A 131 2.41 20.87 -4.18
C VAL A 131 0.93 20.52 -4.02
N TRP A 132 0.15 20.82 -5.04
CA TRP A 132 -1.25 20.45 -5.14
C TRP A 132 -1.50 19.62 -6.39
N LEU A 133 -2.53 18.76 -6.31
CA LEU A 133 -3.11 18.09 -7.47
C LEU A 133 -4.59 18.47 -7.56
N TYR A 134 -5.07 18.75 -8.77
CA TYR A 134 -6.47 19.14 -8.95
C TYR A 134 -6.96 18.96 -10.39
N ASP A 135 -8.30 18.93 -10.52
CA ASP A 135 -8.99 19.13 -11.79
C ASP A 135 -10.23 20.00 -11.53
N GLY A 136 -10.28 21.17 -12.18
CA GLY A 136 -11.33 22.18 -11.92
C GLY A 136 -11.23 22.76 -10.51
N ALA A 137 -12.33 22.70 -9.73
CA ALA A 137 -12.43 23.36 -8.43
C ALA A 137 -11.97 22.49 -7.25
N ARG A 138 -11.86 21.18 -7.44
CA ARG A 138 -11.47 20.21 -6.40
C ARG A 138 -9.96 19.99 -6.44
N PHE A 139 -9.35 19.91 -5.27
CA PHE A 139 -7.92 19.74 -5.14
C PHE A 139 -7.58 18.87 -3.92
N VAL A 140 -6.40 18.27 -3.96
CA VAL A 140 -5.76 17.54 -2.85
C VAL A 140 -4.39 18.17 -2.56
N GLY A 141 -3.88 17.97 -1.35
CA GLY A 141 -2.73 18.71 -0.85
C GLY A 141 -3.14 19.97 -0.07
N PRO A 142 -2.24 20.95 0.21
CA PRO A 142 -0.86 20.96 -0.24
C PRO A 142 0.02 19.95 0.47
N TYR A 143 0.88 19.29 -0.30
CA TYR A 143 1.99 18.51 0.25
C TYR A 143 3.21 19.43 0.39
N SER A 144 3.95 19.28 1.50
CA SER A 144 5.15 20.06 1.82
C SER A 144 6.22 19.18 2.46
N GLY A 145 7.39 19.75 2.73
CA GLY A 145 8.49 19.02 3.36
C GLY A 145 8.95 17.84 2.51
N ARG A 146 8.88 16.65 3.07
CA ARG A 146 9.15 15.36 2.42
C ARG A 146 7.89 14.50 2.27
N GLY A 147 6.69 15.14 2.26
CA GLY A 147 5.41 14.46 2.17
C GLY A 147 4.84 14.02 3.53
N PRO A 148 3.70 13.31 3.54
CA PRO A 148 2.97 12.96 4.76
C PRO A 148 3.71 12.03 5.71
N TYR A 149 4.74 11.31 5.25
CA TYR A 149 5.54 10.34 6.01
C TYR A 149 6.99 10.78 6.22
N ASP A 150 7.36 11.98 5.79
CA ASP A 150 8.69 12.59 5.92
C ASP A 150 9.86 11.76 5.33
N ASP A 151 9.57 10.89 4.38
CA ASP A 151 10.56 10.03 3.71
C ASP A 151 10.71 10.33 2.20
N GLY A 152 9.81 11.13 1.65
CA GLY A 152 9.84 11.52 0.24
C GLY A 152 9.17 10.53 -0.71
N HIS A 153 8.45 9.53 -0.20
CA HIS A 153 7.72 8.55 -0.99
C HIS A 153 6.29 8.37 -0.49
N PHE A 154 5.30 8.68 -1.33
CA PHE A 154 3.89 8.53 -1.01
C PHE A 154 3.00 8.57 -2.25
N TRP A 155 1.79 8.03 -2.13
CA TRP A 155 0.68 8.23 -3.07
C TRP A 155 -0.15 9.43 -2.63
N SER A 156 -0.59 10.25 -3.60
CA SER A 156 -1.54 11.33 -3.31
C SER A 156 -2.91 10.79 -2.92
N GLU A 157 -3.78 11.63 -2.37
CA GLU A 157 -5.20 11.37 -2.37
C GLU A 157 -5.74 11.39 -3.81
N THR A 158 -6.94 10.84 -4.00
CA THR A 158 -7.62 10.71 -5.29
C THR A 158 -8.11 12.05 -5.82
N VAL A 159 -7.71 12.38 -7.05
CA VAL A 159 -8.40 13.38 -7.88
C VAL A 159 -9.45 12.66 -8.72
N ALA A 160 -10.74 12.88 -8.42
CA ALA A 160 -11.86 12.21 -9.08
C ALA A 160 -12.08 12.74 -10.51
N SER A 161 -11.13 12.49 -11.37
CA SER A 161 -11.11 12.89 -12.80
C SER A 161 -10.13 12.04 -13.58
N GLY A 162 -10.37 11.87 -14.87
CA GLY A 162 -9.42 11.26 -15.82
C GLY A 162 -8.24 12.15 -16.18
N SER A 163 -8.12 13.33 -15.57
CA SER A 163 -7.06 14.29 -15.81
C SER A 163 -6.71 15.04 -14.52
N VAL A 164 -5.43 15.35 -14.33
CA VAL A 164 -4.93 16.03 -13.13
C VAL A 164 -3.92 17.11 -13.50
N ILE A 165 -4.02 18.27 -12.86
CA ILE A 165 -3.01 19.32 -12.88
C ILE A 165 -2.16 19.15 -11.63
N LEU A 166 -0.84 19.09 -11.82
CA LEU A 166 0.16 19.22 -10.77
C LEU A 166 0.61 20.67 -10.73
N GLU A 167 0.59 21.27 -9.55
CA GLU A 167 1.03 22.65 -9.33
C GLU A 167 1.98 22.70 -8.15
N TYR A 168 3.19 23.20 -8.39
CA TYR A 168 4.21 23.40 -7.36
C TYR A 168 4.51 24.88 -7.21
N GLN A 169 4.35 25.37 -5.99
CA GLN A 169 4.78 26.70 -5.56
C GLN A 169 6.05 26.53 -4.71
N PRO A 170 7.22 26.98 -5.17
CA PRO A 170 8.43 26.94 -4.36
C PRO A 170 8.41 27.99 -3.25
N GLU A 171 9.22 27.78 -2.22
CA GLU A 171 9.43 28.79 -1.16
C GLU A 171 10.10 30.05 -1.68
N THR A 172 11.09 29.88 -2.56
CA THR A 172 11.82 30.97 -3.24
C THR A 172 11.77 30.77 -4.74
N ALA A 173 11.99 31.83 -5.51
CA ALA A 173 12.01 31.71 -6.97
C ALA A 173 12.99 30.61 -7.39
N ALA A 174 12.50 29.63 -8.13
CA ALA A 174 13.25 28.48 -8.60
C ALA A 174 13.12 28.35 -10.12
N GLY A 175 14.02 27.58 -10.71
CA GLY A 175 14.02 27.19 -12.12
C GLY A 175 14.57 25.76 -12.23
N GLY A 176 14.47 25.15 -13.39
CA GLY A 176 14.89 23.77 -13.61
C GLY A 176 13.79 22.73 -13.28
N GLU A 177 14.19 21.52 -12.95
CA GLU A 177 13.24 20.46 -12.58
C GLU A 177 12.69 20.68 -11.16
N PRO A 178 11.40 20.34 -10.90
CA PRO A 178 10.85 20.41 -9.56
C PRO A 178 11.55 19.39 -8.63
N PRO A 179 11.63 19.66 -7.31
CA PRO A 179 12.35 18.80 -6.37
C PRO A 179 11.54 17.57 -5.96
N PHE A 180 10.99 16.86 -6.92
CA PHE A 180 10.29 15.58 -6.77
C PHE A 180 10.25 14.84 -8.11
N ARG A 181 10.03 13.53 -8.02
CA ARG A 181 9.74 12.67 -9.18
C ARG A 181 8.35 12.10 -9.06
N ILE A 182 7.79 11.69 -10.18
CA ILE A 182 6.58 10.89 -10.24
C ILE A 182 6.96 9.52 -10.79
N GLY A 183 6.66 8.48 -10.03
CA GLY A 183 6.92 7.10 -10.41
C GLY A 183 5.85 6.59 -11.36
N SER A 184 4.63 6.51 -10.86
CA SER A 184 3.47 5.99 -11.55
C SER A 184 2.21 6.77 -11.20
N ILE A 185 1.12 6.43 -11.87
CA ILE A 185 -0.23 6.84 -11.47
C ILE A 185 -1.08 5.60 -11.24
N SER A 186 -2.07 5.71 -10.32
CA SER A 186 -3.19 4.80 -10.28
C SER A 186 -4.25 5.29 -11.27
N HIS A 187 -4.64 4.42 -12.21
CA HIS A 187 -5.74 4.63 -13.14
C HIS A 187 -6.96 3.94 -12.55
N GLN A 188 -7.80 4.71 -11.87
CA GLN A 188 -9.00 4.20 -11.24
C GLN A 188 -10.13 4.05 -12.25
N VAL A 189 -10.86 2.93 -12.15
CA VAL A 189 -12.11 2.70 -12.86
C VAL A 189 -13.21 2.47 -11.84
N ARG A 190 -14.46 2.81 -12.16
CA ARG A 190 -15.56 2.34 -11.33
C ARG A 190 -15.64 0.84 -11.45
N ALA A 191 -15.84 0.13 -10.34
CA ALA A 191 -16.13 -1.28 -10.37
C ALA A 191 -17.33 -1.51 -11.28
N VAL A 192 -17.08 -2.17 -12.41
CA VAL A 192 -18.15 -2.63 -13.29
C VAL A 192 -18.34 -4.09 -12.98
N THR A 193 -19.40 -4.42 -12.26
CA THR A 193 -19.78 -5.82 -12.07
C THR A 193 -20.21 -6.38 -13.43
N PRO A 194 -19.55 -7.42 -13.98
CA PRO A 194 -19.86 -7.92 -15.34
C PRO A 194 -21.20 -8.63 -15.46
N LEU A 195 -21.94 -8.80 -14.36
CA LEU A 195 -23.08 -9.69 -14.26
C LEU A 195 -24.40 -8.94 -14.37
N ASN A 196 -25.12 -9.18 -15.42
CA ASN A 196 -26.51 -8.78 -15.71
C ASN A 196 -26.83 -7.30 -15.49
N THR A 197 -26.72 -6.53 -16.57
CA THR A 197 -27.02 -5.09 -16.65
C THR A 197 -28.44 -4.70 -16.21
N ASP A 198 -29.34 -5.65 -16.07
CA ASP A 198 -30.76 -5.42 -15.70
C ASP A 198 -31.05 -5.56 -14.20
N ALA A 199 -30.11 -6.07 -13.41
CA ALA A 199 -30.30 -6.38 -11.99
C ALA A 199 -29.41 -5.55 -11.05
N SER A 200 -28.34 -4.90 -11.57
CA SER A 200 -27.44 -4.08 -10.76
C SER A 200 -27.95 -2.64 -10.60
N THR A 201 -27.66 -2.02 -9.49
CA THR A 201 -27.84 -0.56 -9.33
C THR A 201 -26.77 0.18 -10.17
N ALA A 202 -26.96 1.45 -10.40
CA ALA A 202 -26.04 2.29 -11.18
C ALA A 202 -24.60 2.37 -10.60
N ASP A 203 -24.39 1.84 -9.39
CA ASP A 203 -23.14 1.82 -8.63
C ASP A 203 -22.48 0.43 -8.55
N GLY A 204 -23.05 -0.58 -9.20
CA GLY A 204 -22.52 -1.93 -9.23
C GLY A 204 -22.98 -2.85 -8.10
N ALA A 205 -23.58 -2.33 -7.02
CA ALA A 205 -24.16 -3.19 -5.99
C ALA A 205 -25.45 -3.84 -6.47
N ASP A 206 -25.66 -5.09 -6.06
CA ASP A 206 -26.88 -5.83 -6.42
C ASP A 206 -28.14 -5.22 -5.77
N PHE A 207 -29.27 -5.36 -6.45
CA PHE A 207 -30.55 -4.71 -6.10
C PHE A 207 -31.09 -5.06 -4.71
N CYS A 208 -30.69 -6.17 -4.09
CA CYS A 208 -31.12 -6.58 -2.76
C CYS A 208 -30.33 -5.89 -1.63
N ASN A 209 -29.28 -5.12 -1.95
CA ASN A 209 -28.53 -4.38 -0.95
C ASN A 209 -29.36 -3.22 -0.41
N LEU A 210 -29.49 -3.14 0.93
CA LEU A 210 -30.40 -2.23 1.59
C LEU A 210 -29.73 -0.89 1.90
N ASP A 211 -30.51 0.19 1.77
CA ASP A 211 -30.10 1.53 2.20
C ASP A 211 -30.15 1.64 3.73
N PRO A 212 -29.01 1.86 4.43
CA PRO A 212 -29.00 1.91 5.89
C PRO A 212 -29.79 3.08 6.46
N ASN A 213 -30.03 4.17 5.70
CA ASN A 213 -30.85 5.29 6.13
C ASN A 213 -32.34 4.93 6.36
N CYS A 214 -32.78 3.77 5.85
CA CYS A 214 -34.13 3.24 6.13
C CYS A 214 -34.25 2.63 7.54
N PHE A 215 -33.14 2.48 8.28
CA PHE A 215 -33.10 1.80 9.57
C PHE A 215 -32.61 2.75 10.67
N ALA A 216 -33.50 3.57 11.23
CA ALA A 216 -33.18 4.64 12.17
C ALA A 216 -32.37 4.18 13.40
N SER A 217 -32.61 2.96 13.91
CA SER A 217 -31.87 2.41 15.05
C SER A 217 -30.40 2.12 14.75
N TRP A 218 -29.99 2.05 13.47
CA TRP A 218 -28.63 1.78 13.04
C TRP A 218 -27.85 3.04 12.62
N GLN A 219 -28.47 4.20 12.69
CA GLN A 219 -27.84 5.49 12.36
C GLN A 219 -26.53 5.76 13.10
N PRO A 220 -26.39 5.48 14.41
CA PRO A 220 -25.10 5.65 15.09
C PRO A 220 -24.01 4.73 14.52
N ALA A 221 -24.36 3.47 14.19
CA ALA A 221 -23.43 2.51 13.63
C ALA A 221 -22.94 2.86 12.21
N MET A 222 -23.78 3.55 11.42
CA MET A 222 -23.39 4.04 10.10
C MET A 222 -22.21 5.01 10.15
N LYS A 223 -22.12 5.81 11.22
CA LYS A 223 -21.05 6.80 11.42
C LYS A 223 -19.70 6.19 11.83
N MET A 224 -19.66 4.88 12.06
CA MET A 224 -18.46 4.14 12.44
C MET A 224 -17.71 3.57 11.25
N VAL A 225 -18.43 3.36 10.13
CA VAL A 225 -17.96 2.57 8.98
C VAL A 225 -17.55 3.49 7.84
N GLY A 226 -16.38 3.25 7.27
CA GLY A 226 -15.84 3.92 6.09
C GLY A 226 -15.46 2.93 4.98
N GLN A 227 -15.52 3.42 3.74
CA GLN A 227 -14.94 2.72 2.59
C GLN A 227 -13.44 3.00 2.58
N LEU A 228 -12.64 1.99 2.29
CA LEU A 228 -11.18 2.08 2.19
C LEU A 228 -10.76 1.90 0.74
N ASP A 229 -9.99 2.85 0.21
CA ASP A 229 -9.26 2.72 -1.04
C ASP A 229 -7.78 2.67 -0.73
N PHE A 230 -7.03 1.77 -1.36
CA PHE A 230 -5.60 1.61 -1.11
C PHE A 230 -4.87 0.97 -2.28
N GLU A 231 -3.57 1.28 -2.38
CA GLU A 231 -2.66 0.72 -3.39
C GLU A 231 -1.89 -0.46 -2.80
N ASP A 232 -1.82 -1.58 -3.52
CA ASP A 232 -1.00 -2.73 -3.16
C ASP A 232 -0.61 -3.55 -4.39
N GLY A 233 0.64 -4.01 -4.48
CA GLY A 233 1.11 -4.92 -5.52
C GLY A 233 0.95 -4.42 -6.97
N GLY A 234 0.85 -3.11 -7.20
CA GLY A 234 0.67 -2.52 -8.53
C GLY A 234 -0.79 -2.36 -8.96
N ASP A 235 -1.74 -2.54 -8.05
CA ASP A 235 -3.17 -2.36 -8.25
C ASP A 235 -3.77 -1.53 -7.12
N GLU A 236 -4.95 -0.99 -7.35
CA GLU A 236 -5.79 -0.36 -6.35
C GLU A 236 -6.98 -1.26 -5.99
N TYR A 237 -7.31 -1.26 -4.70
CA TYR A 237 -8.34 -2.11 -4.12
C TYR A 237 -9.29 -1.33 -3.22
N VAL A 238 -10.49 -1.89 -3.03
CA VAL A 238 -11.51 -1.37 -2.11
C VAL A 238 -11.83 -2.42 -1.04
N CYS A 239 -11.94 -1.94 0.19
CA CYS A 239 -12.43 -2.68 1.35
C CYS A 239 -13.33 -1.79 2.22
N THR A 240 -13.76 -2.31 3.35
CA THR A 240 -14.55 -1.61 4.37
C THR A 240 -13.80 -1.67 5.70
N GLY A 241 -13.89 -0.62 6.52
CA GLY A 241 -13.35 -0.61 7.87
C GLY A 241 -14.24 0.12 8.86
N SER A 242 -13.95 -0.02 10.15
CA SER A 242 -14.74 0.56 11.24
C SER A 242 -13.85 1.16 12.31
N LEU A 243 -14.18 2.37 12.77
CA LEU A 243 -13.53 2.97 13.95
C LEU A 243 -13.82 2.16 15.21
N VAL A 244 -12.83 1.99 16.09
CA VAL A 244 -12.92 1.20 17.32
C VAL A 244 -12.52 2.05 18.53
N ALA A 245 -13.37 2.07 19.57
CA ALA A 245 -13.15 2.82 20.78
C ALA A 245 -12.13 2.12 21.71
N THR A 246 -11.30 2.92 22.36
CA THR A 246 -10.50 2.49 23.50
C THR A 246 -11.35 2.43 24.78
N ARG A 247 -10.88 1.70 25.79
CA ARG A 247 -11.59 1.56 27.08
C ARG A 247 -11.81 2.92 27.77
N ASP A 248 -10.84 3.81 27.70
CA ASP A 248 -10.86 5.13 28.35
C ASP A 248 -11.50 6.25 27.53
N ASN A 249 -12.02 5.94 26.33
CA ASN A 249 -12.56 6.94 25.42
C ASN A 249 -11.52 7.99 24.96
N SER A 250 -10.26 7.60 24.81
CA SER A 250 -9.19 8.52 24.36
C SER A 250 -9.32 8.98 22.90
N MET A 251 -10.30 8.43 22.15
CA MET A 251 -10.58 8.78 20.75
C MET A 251 -9.36 8.64 19.82
N ILE A 252 -8.44 7.73 20.16
CA ILE A 252 -7.35 7.37 19.25
C ILE A 252 -8.00 6.79 17.98
N PRO A 253 -7.66 7.29 16.78
CA PRO A 253 -8.35 6.94 15.56
C PRO A 253 -7.95 5.54 15.05
N TYR A 254 -8.22 4.52 15.85
CA TYR A 254 -8.05 3.13 15.46
C TYR A 254 -9.13 2.70 14.49
N LEU A 255 -8.73 2.09 13.38
CA LEU A 255 -9.64 1.55 12.37
C LEU A 255 -9.36 0.05 12.23
N LEU A 256 -10.40 -0.76 12.41
CA LEU A 256 -10.36 -2.21 12.24
C LEU A 256 -10.88 -2.58 10.86
N THR A 257 -10.15 -3.46 10.16
CA THR A 257 -10.52 -4.02 8.85
C THR A 257 -10.01 -5.47 8.75
N ALA A 258 -10.05 -6.09 7.57
CA ALA A 258 -9.54 -7.44 7.34
C ALA A 258 -8.02 -7.46 7.05
N GLY A 259 -7.35 -8.52 7.48
CA GLY A 259 -5.93 -8.73 7.21
C GLY A 259 -5.62 -8.93 5.73
N HIS A 260 -6.50 -9.62 4.99
CA HIS A 260 -6.33 -9.76 3.54
C HIS A 260 -6.51 -8.43 2.78
N CYS A 261 -7.15 -7.41 3.36
CA CYS A 261 -7.20 -6.05 2.81
C CYS A 261 -5.83 -5.36 3.01
N ILE A 262 -5.41 -5.20 4.26
CA ILE A 262 -4.20 -4.45 4.62
C ILE A 262 -3.33 -5.30 5.54
N ASN A 263 -2.20 -5.78 5.04
CA ASN A 263 -1.26 -6.62 5.77
C ASN A 263 0.19 -6.12 5.70
N SER A 264 0.38 -4.93 5.15
CA SER A 264 1.70 -4.29 5.04
C SER A 264 1.63 -2.81 5.39
N GLU A 265 2.72 -2.27 5.91
CA GLU A 265 2.85 -0.82 6.13
C GLU A 265 2.77 -0.05 4.80
N ALA A 266 3.32 -0.63 3.72
CA ALA A 266 3.28 -0.02 2.40
C ALA A 266 1.85 0.21 1.91
N ALA A 267 0.96 -0.79 2.04
CA ALA A 267 -0.46 -0.65 1.72
C ALA A 267 -1.17 0.30 2.69
N ALA A 268 -0.92 0.19 4.01
CA ALA A 268 -1.53 1.05 5.02
C ALA A 268 -1.27 2.54 4.77
N ARG A 269 -0.06 2.90 4.33
CA ARG A 269 0.33 4.28 4.02
C ARG A 269 -0.42 4.88 2.83
N THR A 270 -1.08 4.07 2.02
CA THR A 270 -1.84 4.53 0.86
C THR A 270 -3.33 4.64 1.12
N VAL A 271 -3.79 4.20 2.30
CA VAL A 271 -5.22 4.15 2.66
C VAL A 271 -5.84 5.54 2.62
N GLU A 272 -6.90 5.65 1.85
CA GLU A 272 -7.84 6.75 1.83
C GLU A 272 -9.19 6.25 2.36
N VAL A 273 -9.74 6.90 3.39
CA VAL A 273 -11.01 6.48 4.02
C VAL A 273 -12.09 7.46 3.66
N TYR A 274 -13.16 6.98 3.01
CA TYR A 274 -14.34 7.77 2.67
C TYR A 274 -15.41 7.60 3.74
N TRP A 275 -15.69 8.68 4.48
CA TRP A 275 -16.70 8.72 5.50
C TRP A 275 -18.02 9.23 4.93
N LYS A 276 -19.15 8.74 5.49
CA LYS A 276 -20.48 9.19 5.10
C LYS A 276 -20.79 9.05 3.60
N TYR A 277 -20.05 8.22 2.87
CA TYR A 277 -20.41 7.85 1.51
C TYR A 277 -21.66 6.97 1.54
N GLN A 278 -22.82 7.62 1.53
CA GLN A 278 -24.15 7.04 1.69
C GLN A 278 -25.22 7.98 1.12
N THR A 279 -26.44 7.48 0.91
CA THR A 279 -27.58 8.32 0.51
C THR A 279 -27.88 9.39 1.57
N ALA A 280 -28.48 10.50 1.15
CA ALA A 280 -28.85 11.58 2.08
C ALA A 280 -30.06 11.22 2.96
N SER A 281 -30.90 10.27 2.53
CA SER A 281 -32.09 9.79 3.21
C SER A 281 -32.47 8.41 2.69
N CYS A 282 -33.37 7.72 3.37
CA CYS A 282 -33.91 6.42 2.92
C CYS A 282 -34.43 6.51 1.48
N GLY A 283 -33.87 5.67 0.59
CA GLY A 283 -34.20 5.67 -0.84
C GLY A 283 -33.77 6.93 -1.57
N GLY A 284 -32.82 7.70 -1.03
CA GLY A 284 -32.27 8.90 -1.66
C GLY A 284 -31.53 8.59 -2.96
N GLY A 285 -31.23 9.64 -3.73
CA GLY A 285 -30.46 9.52 -4.98
C GLY A 285 -29.03 9.05 -4.75
N THR A 286 -28.36 8.63 -5.83
CA THR A 286 -26.95 8.21 -5.85
C THR A 286 -26.04 9.29 -5.27
N PRO A 287 -25.29 9.02 -4.19
CA PRO A 287 -24.35 9.97 -3.63
C PRO A 287 -23.12 10.13 -4.53
N ASP A 288 -22.57 11.33 -4.57
CA ASP A 288 -21.29 11.61 -5.22
C ASP A 288 -20.15 11.34 -4.22
N ARG A 289 -19.42 10.22 -4.41
CA ARG A 289 -18.29 9.84 -3.54
C ARG A 289 -17.25 10.96 -3.40
N SER A 290 -17.00 11.71 -4.45
CA SER A 290 -16.03 12.82 -4.45
C SER A 290 -16.40 13.97 -3.52
N THR A 291 -17.63 13.98 -2.97
CA THR A 291 -18.08 14.95 -1.95
C THR A 291 -18.00 14.40 -0.53
N SER A 292 -17.66 13.14 -0.36
CA SER A 292 -17.52 12.52 0.95
C SER A 292 -16.32 13.09 1.71
N GLU A 293 -16.47 13.21 3.03
CA GLU A 293 -15.34 13.56 3.90
C GLU A 293 -14.33 12.42 3.92
N THR A 294 -13.03 12.74 3.88
CA THR A 294 -11.94 11.76 3.93
C THR A 294 -11.04 11.97 5.14
N SER A 295 -10.40 10.90 5.60
CA SER A 295 -9.26 11.02 6.51
C SER A 295 -8.01 11.42 5.71
N PRO A 296 -7.16 12.34 6.22
CA PRO A 296 -5.93 12.71 5.53
C PRO A 296 -4.93 11.55 5.54
N LEU A 297 -4.03 11.51 4.56
CA LEU A 297 -2.90 10.58 4.53
C LEU A 297 -2.09 10.64 5.84
N GLY A 298 -1.48 9.54 6.21
CA GLY A 298 -0.74 9.38 7.48
C GLY A 298 -1.22 8.16 8.26
N THR A 299 -1.80 7.17 7.59
CA THR A 299 -2.22 5.89 8.16
C THR A 299 -1.04 4.97 8.36
N HIS A 300 -1.03 4.24 9.47
CA HIS A 300 -0.03 3.23 9.82
C HIS A 300 -0.70 1.92 10.19
N LEU A 301 -0.04 0.80 9.84
CA LEU A 301 -0.46 -0.52 10.26
C LEU A 301 0.07 -0.82 11.67
N LEU A 302 -0.83 -1.14 12.60
CA LEU A 302 -0.46 -1.47 13.99
C LEU A 302 -0.27 -2.97 14.20
N ASP A 303 -1.24 -3.76 13.76
CA ASP A 303 -1.24 -5.22 13.92
C ASP A 303 -2.14 -5.87 12.87
N TRP A 304 -1.89 -7.13 12.54
CA TRP A 304 -2.72 -7.88 11.60
C TRP A 304 -2.56 -9.39 11.79
N GLY A 305 -3.56 -10.15 11.37
CA GLY A 305 -3.55 -11.60 11.35
C GLY A 305 -3.91 -12.15 9.98
N THR A 306 -3.30 -13.29 9.61
CA THR A 306 -3.62 -14.01 8.37
C THR A 306 -5.02 -14.62 8.43
N ILE A 307 -5.48 -15.23 7.33
CA ILE A 307 -6.73 -16.03 7.29
C ILE A 307 -6.73 -17.10 8.40
N GLU A 308 -5.60 -17.78 8.61
CA GLU A 308 -5.46 -18.81 9.65
C GLU A 308 -5.49 -18.23 11.07
N GLN A 309 -5.31 -16.92 11.21
CA GLN A 309 -5.31 -16.18 12.49
C GLN A 309 -6.53 -15.30 12.71
N GLY A 310 -7.58 -15.45 11.87
CA GLY A 310 -8.84 -14.73 12.00
C GLY A 310 -8.94 -13.46 11.17
N ASP A 311 -8.01 -13.20 10.27
CA ASP A 311 -8.09 -12.19 9.20
C ASP A 311 -8.48 -10.78 9.68
N TYR A 312 -7.73 -10.22 10.58
CA TYR A 312 -7.95 -8.86 11.08
C TYR A 312 -6.78 -7.94 10.75
N SER A 313 -7.03 -6.64 10.69
CA SER A 313 -6.01 -5.60 10.59
C SER A 313 -6.43 -4.38 11.40
N LEU A 314 -5.55 -3.86 12.23
CA LEU A 314 -5.73 -2.64 13.00
C LEU A 314 -4.83 -1.55 12.44
N LEU A 315 -5.44 -0.46 12.02
CA LEU A 315 -4.76 0.74 11.50
C LEU A 315 -4.85 1.88 12.50
N LEU A 316 -3.83 2.75 12.48
CA LEU A 316 -3.86 4.04 13.14
C LEU A 316 -3.99 5.12 12.06
N LEU A 317 -5.14 5.78 12.00
CA LEU A 317 -5.35 6.92 11.11
C LEU A 317 -4.67 8.18 11.68
N LYS A 318 -4.34 9.14 10.84
CA LYS A 318 -3.80 10.44 11.29
C LYS A 318 -4.85 11.24 12.04
N SER A 319 -6.07 11.27 11.52
CA SER A 319 -7.24 11.91 12.13
C SER A 319 -8.52 11.42 11.46
N VAL A 320 -9.64 11.73 12.07
CA VAL A 320 -10.98 11.46 11.54
C VAL A 320 -11.78 12.75 11.47
N PRO A 321 -12.79 12.86 10.57
CA PRO A 321 -13.66 14.02 10.54
C PRO A 321 -14.53 14.14 11.80
N SER A 322 -15.15 15.27 11.99
CA SER A 322 -16.15 15.46 13.03
C SER A 322 -17.41 14.63 12.77
N ASP A 323 -18.20 14.40 13.83
CA ASP A 323 -19.46 13.68 13.76
C ASP A 323 -19.31 12.21 13.26
N VAL A 324 -18.23 11.53 13.67
CA VAL A 324 -18.06 10.08 13.56
C VAL A 324 -18.33 9.41 14.91
N THR A 325 -18.51 8.10 14.89
CA THR A 325 -18.70 7.30 16.09
C THR A 325 -17.65 6.19 16.12
N PHE A 326 -17.05 5.96 17.27
CA PHE A 326 -16.16 4.83 17.50
C PHE A 326 -16.98 3.64 17.99
N SER A 327 -16.87 2.51 17.33
CA SER A 327 -17.55 1.28 17.71
C SER A 327 -17.15 0.84 19.11
N GLY A 328 -18.13 0.41 19.88
CA GLY A 328 -17.87 -0.49 20.98
C GLY A 328 -17.52 -1.89 20.49
N TRP A 329 -17.18 -2.78 21.37
CA TRP A 329 -16.80 -4.14 21.05
C TRP A 329 -17.11 -5.10 22.19
N ASP A 330 -17.30 -6.37 21.83
CA ASP A 330 -17.52 -7.46 22.76
C ASP A 330 -16.57 -8.62 22.40
N PRO A 331 -15.61 -8.96 23.28
CA PRO A 331 -14.71 -10.08 23.03
C PRO A 331 -15.33 -11.44 23.34
N SER A 332 -16.62 -11.50 23.70
CA SER A 332 -17.35 -12.76 23.81
C SER A 332 -18.04 -13.13 22.52
N ASP A 333 -18.05 -14.41 22.21
CA ASP A 333 -18.70 -14.91 21.01
C ASP A 333 -20.23 -14.88 21.16
N PRO A 334 -20.98 -14.28 20.22
CA PRO A 334 -22.43 -14.33 20.25
C PRO A 334 -22.91 -15.78 20.09
N PRO A 335 -23.92 -16.25 20.84
CA PRO A 335 -24.45 -17.60 20.67
C PRO A 335 -24.92 -17.91 19.24
N ILE A 336 -24.85 -19.16 18.81
CA ILE A 336 -25.53 -19.63 17.59
C ILE A 336 -27.02 -19.22 17.69
N THR A 337 -27.61 -18.82 16.57
CA THR A 337 -28.95 -18.22 16.42
C THR A 337 -29.05 -16.74 16.81
N SER A 338 -27.95 -16.07 17.21
CA SER A 338 -27.95 -14.63 17.45
C SER A 338 -28.24 -13.86 16.17
N SER A 339 -29.11 -12.87 16.24
CA SER A 339 -29.30 -11.90 15.17
C SER A 339 -28.06 -11.01 15.07
N VAL A 340 -27.58 -10.80 13.87
CA VAL A 340 -26.39 -10.00 13.57
C VAL A 340 -26.61 -9.09 12.36
N VAL A 341 -25.84 -8.00 12.29
CA VAL A 341 -25.99 -6.99 11.23
C VAL A 341 -24.60 -6.60 10.71
N GLY A 342 -24.45 -6.57 9.39
CA GLY A 342 -23.29 -6.02 8.71
C GLY A 342 -23.60 -4.63 8.13
N ILE A 343 -22.66 -3.68 8.24
CA ILE A 343 -22.70 -2.40 7.53
C ILE A 343 -21.42 -2.31 6.70
N HIS A 344 -21.55 -2.13 5.38
CA HIS A 344 -20.43 -2.36 4.46
C HIS A 344 -20.55 -1.53 3.18
N HIS A 345 -19.51 -1.59 2.33
CA HIS A 345 -19.44 -0.96 1.01
C HIS A 345 -19.24 -2.02 -0.08
N PRO A 346 -20.33 -2.65 -0.57
CA PRO A 346 -20.23 -3.70 -1.58
C PRO A 346 -19.94 -3.11 -2.96
N ALA A 347 -19.13 -3.78 -3.77
CA ALA A 347 -18.88 -3.47 -5.18
C ALA A 347 -18.48 -2.00 -5.43
N ASP A 348 -17.64 -1.41 -4.56
CA ASP A 348 -17.27 0.02 -4.59
C ASP A 348 -18.47 0.99 -4.45
N SER A 349 -19.60 0.48 -3.98
CA SER A 349 -20.84 1.24 -3.80
C SER A 349 -20.86 2.02 -2.49
N TRP A 350 -21.83 2.93 -2.39
CA TRP A 350 -22.12 3.60 -1.12
C TRP A 350 -22.61 2.61 -0.06
N LYS A 351 -22.57 3.06 1.19
CA LYS A 351 -22.86 2.25 2.38
C LYS A 351 -24.17 1.48 2.28
N ARG A 352 -24.12 0.20 2.67
CA ARG A 352 -25.25 -0.73 2.70
C ARG A 352 -25.35 -1.41 4.07
N ILE A 353 -26.51 -2.00 4.34
CA ILE A 353 -26.78 -2.75 5.57
C ILE A 353 -27.39 -4.12 5.22
N SER A 354 -26.99 -5.14 5.96
CA SER A 354 -27.45 -6.51 5.77
C SER A 354 -27.77 -7.17 7.11
N PHE A 355 -28.87 -7.93 7.17
CA PHE A 355 -29.37 -8.58 8.38
C PHE A 355 -29.28 -10.09 8.24
N GLY A 356 -28.75 -10.75 9.26
CA GLY A 356 -28.55 -12.19 9.26
C GLY A 356 -28.59 -12.79 10.65
N THR A 357 -28.24 -14.07 10.70
CA THR A 357 -28.16 -14.87 11.93
C THR A 357 -26.85 -15.63 11.92
N ARG A 358 -26.14 -15.67 13.05
CA ARG A 358 -25.04 -16.62 13.24
C ARG A 358 -25.62 -18.03 13.24
N VAL A 359 -25.17 -18.89 12.30
CA VAL A 359 -25.74 -20.25 12.13
C VAL A 359 -24.77 -21.34 12.54
N ASP A 360 -23.45 -21.12 12.41
CA ASP A 360 -22.44 -22.12 12.73
C ASP A 360 -21.05 -21.46 12.89
N ASP A 361 -20.02 -22.29 13.03
CA ASP A 361 -18.61 -21.94 12.94
C ASP A 361 -18.08 -22.28 11.53
N ALA A 362 -17.34 -21.35 10.94
CA ALA A 362 -16.88 -21.49 9.56
C ALA A 362 -15.56 -22.28 9.47
N THR A 363 -15.51 -23.23 8.54
CA THR A 363 -14.25 -23.73 7.96
C THR A 363 -14.38 -23.64 6.46
N GLU A 364 -13.50 -22.90 5.81
CA GLU A 364 -13.56 -22.69 4.37
C GLU A 364 -12.16 -22.59 3.78
N ALA A 365 -12.01 -23.06 2.53
CA ALA A 365 -10.80 -22.82 1.74
C ALA A 365 -10.96 -21.49 1.00
N VAL A 366 -10.07 -20.55 1.25
CA VAL A 366 -10.09 -19.20 0.68
C VAL A 366 -8.91 -19.04 -0.26
N GLU A 367 -9.17 -18.68 -1.51
CA GLU A 367 -8.10 -18.36 -2.47
C GLU A 367 -7.44 -17.03 -2.10
N ASN A 368 -6.10 -16.99 -2.14
CA ASN A 368 -5.33 -15.76 -1.97
C ASN A 368 -4.94 -15.14 -3.32
N ASP A 369 -4.42 -13.90 -3.31
CA ASP A 369 -4.06 -13.14 -4.52
C ASP A 369 -3.01 -13.83 -5.41
N SER A 370 -2.26 -14.79 -4.90
CA SER A 370 -1.27 -15.57 -5.65
C SER A 370 -1.81 -16.89 -6.21
N GLY A 371 -3.12 -17.16 -6.06
CA GLY A 371 -3.77 -18.40 -6.47
C GLY A 371 -3.52 -19.58 -5.53
N GLY A 372 -2.95 -19.33 -4.34
CA GLY A 372 -2.84 -20.32 -3.27
C GLY A 372 -4.14 -20.44 -2.48
N ILE A 373 -4.27 -21.53 -1.73
CA ILE A 373 -5.43 -21.78 -0.85
C ILE A 373 -5.01 -21.62 0.60
N ASN A 374 -5.68 -20.73 1.32
CA ASN A 374 -5.64 -20.62 2.77
C ASN A 374 -6.87 -21.32 3.36
N VAL A 375 -6.76 -21.86 4.55
CA VAL A 375 -7.88 -22.49 5.26
C VAL A 375 -8.27 -21.61 6.43
N ALA A 376 -9.53 -21.18 6.44
CA ALA A 376 -10.15 -20.47 7.56
C ALA A 376 -10.56 -21.47 8.65
N PRO A 377 -9.86 -21.57 9.81
CA PRO A 377 -10.19 -22.53 10.86
C PRO A 377 -11.53 -22.22 11.53
N ALA A 378 -12.29 -23.24 11.89
CA ALA A 378 -13.63 -23.08 12.49
C ALA A 378 -13.62 -22.32 13.82
N ASP A 379 -12.54 -22.42 14.60
CA ASP A 379 -12.37 -21.70 15.86
C ASP A 379 -12.00 -20.22 15.69
N MET A 380 -11.71 -19.79 14.46
CA MET A 380 -11.36 -18.40 14.12
C MET A 380 -12.52 -17.62 13.49
N TYR A 381 -13.60 -18.30 13.05
CA TYR A 381 -14.67 -17.67 12.24
C TYR A 381 -16.07 -18.02 12.71
N PHE A 382 -17.02 -17.11 12.40
CA PHE A 382 -18.46 -17.36 12.44
C PHE A 382 -19.01 -17.54 11.04
N GLN A 383 -19.99 -18.43 10.87
CA GLN A 383 -20.88 -18.43 9.71
C GLN A 383 -22.12 -17.59 10.00
N VAL A 384 -22.43 -16.69 9.09
CA VAL A 384 -23.60 -15.81 9.13
C VAL A 384 -24.43 -16.05 7.89
N GLN A 385 -25.68 -16.51 8.09
CA GLN A 385 -26.66 -16.62 7.01
C GLN A 385 -27.46 -15.33 6.93
N TYR A 386 -27.38 -14.66 5.78
CA TYR A 386 -28.15 -13.43 5.53
C TYR A 386 -29.56 -13.73 5.06
N VAL A 387 -30.52 -12.99 5.63
CA VAL A 387 -31.96 -13.06 5.29
C VAL A 387 -32.42 -11.82 4.54
N GLN A 388 -31.73 -10.66 4.75
CA GLN A 388 -31.98 -9.41 4.05
C GLN A 388 -30.65 -8.72 3.76
N GLY A 389 -30.49 -8.21 2.56
CA GLY A 389 -29.21 -7.71 2.09
C GLY A 389 -28.21 -8.84 1.84
N ARG A 390 -27.06 -8.51 1.29
CA ARG A 390 -25.96 -9.44 0.98
C ARG A 390 -24.63 -8.69 1.15
N VAL A 391 -23.53 -9.43 1.12
CA VAL A 391 -22.18 -8.87 0.99
C VAL A 391 -21.63 -9.20 -0.39
N GLN A 392 -20.74 -8.37 -0.91
CA GLN A 392 -20.08 -8.53 -2.21
C GLN A 392 -18.61 -8.12 -2.07
N PRO A 393 -17.72 -8.41 -3.04
CA PRO A 393 -16.36 -7.88 -3.05
C PRO A 393 -16.34 -6.37 -2.76
N GLY A 394 -15.42 -5.90 -1.93
CA GLY A 394 -15.40 -4.55 -1.35
C GLY A 394 -16.02 -4.46 0.05
N SER A 395 -16.91 -5.38 0.42
CA SER A 395 -17.43 -5.47 1.80
C SER A 395 -16.41 -6.03 2.81
N SER A 396 -15.32 -6.62 2.37
CA SER A 396 -14.22 -7.17 3.18
C SER A 396 -13.80 -6.20 4.28
N GLY A 397 -13.59 -6.71 5.50
CA GLY A 397 -13.23 -5.91 6.67
C GLY A 397 -14.41 -5.20 7.34
N SER A 398 -15.62 -5.31 6.81
CA SER A 398 -16.81 -4.72 7.45
C SER A 398 -17.11 -5.35 8.81
N PRO A 399 -17.59 -4.53 9.78
CA PRO A 399 -17.92 -5.02 11.11
C PRO A 399 -19.18 -5.88 11.12
N LEU A 400 -19.17 -6.93 11.93
CA LEU A 400 -20.36 -7.67 12.36
C LEU A 400 -20.83 -7.14 13.72
N PHE A 401 -22.06 -6.70 13.80
CA PHE A 401 -22.67 -6.14 15.00
C PHE A 401 -23.74 -7.07 15.60
N THR A 402 -23.76 -7.20 16.94
CA THR A 402 -24.87 -7.83 17.69
C THR A 402 -25.92 -6.83 18.15
N SER A 403 -25.54 -5.56 18.27
CA SER A 403 -26.40 -4.40 18.54
C SER A 403 -25.77 -3.17 17.90
N PRO A 404 -26.51 -2.07 17.69
CA PRO A 404 -25.97 -0.91 17.00
C PRO A 404 -24.63 -0.42 17.56
N GLY A 405 -23.55 -0.71 16.83
CA GLY A 405 -22.19 -0.27 17.15
C GLY A 405 -21.39 -1.18 18.09
N ILE A 406 -21.81 -2.41 18.37
CA ILE A 406 -21.01 -3.40 19.13
C ILE A 406 -20.45 -4.44 18.17
N ILE A 407 -19.15 -4.36 17.89
CA ILE A 407 -18.42 -5.27 17.01
C ILE A 407 -18.18 -6.62 17.72
N VAL A 408 -18.43 -7.70 16.98
CA VAL A 408 -18.10 -9.08 17.39
C VAL A 408 -17.32 -9.84 16.31
N GLY A 409 -17.13 -9.27 15.13
CA GLY A 409 -16.37 -9.88 14.03
C GLY A 409 -16.11 -8.94 12.88
N THR A 410 -15.28 -9.40 11.93
CA THR A 410 -14.85 -8.70 10.72
C THR A 410 -15.09 -9.59 9.50
N LEU A 411 -15.69 -9.07 8.43
CA LEU A 411 -15.99 -9.86 7.23
C LEU A 411 -14.73 -10.30 6.50
N THR A 412 -14.61 -11.60 6.24
CA THR A 412 -13.49 -12.20 5.50
C THR A 412 -13.92 -12.70 4.13
N PHE A 413 -14.96 -13.52 4.06
CA PHE A 413 -15.38 -14.15 2.81
C PHE A 413 -16.92 -14.28 2.71
N GLY A 414 -17.38 -14.46 1.48
CA GLY A 414 -18.77 -14.73 1.16
C GLY A 414 -18.85 -15.37 -0.23
N PRO A 415 -20.01 -15.96 -0.58
CA PRO A 415 -20.16 -16.62 -1.86
C PRO A 415 -20.05 -15.62 -3.01
N VAL A 416 -19.27 -16.00 -4.02
CA VAL A 416 -19.17 -15.31 -5.31
C VAL A 416 -19.44 -16.34 -6.39
N ASP A 417 -20.38 -16.05 -7.28
CA ASP A 417 -20.73 -16.91 -8.39
C ASP A 417 -20.57 -16.16 -9.71
N PRO A 418 -19.93 -16.75 -10.74
CA PRO A 418 -19.75 -16.08 -12.03
C PRO A 418 -21.04 -15.96 -12.86
N VAL A 419 -22.12 -16.63 -12.46
CA VAL A 419 -23.39 -16.69 -13.17
C VAL A 419 -24.51 -15.96 -12.43
N TYR A 420 -24.56 -16.11 -11.10
CA TYR A 420 -25.61 -15.56 -10.26
C TYR A 420 -25.18 -14.29 -9.53
N THR A 421 -26.08 -13.32 -9.44
CA THR A 421 -25.88 -12.15 -8.57
C THR A 421 -25.92 -12.60 -7.10
N ALA A 422 -25.35 -11.81 -6.19
CA ALA A 422 -25.41 -12.11 -4.76
C ALA A 422 -26.86 -12.26 -4.25
N CYS A 423 -27.81 -11.59 -4.90
CA CYS A 423 -29.24 -11.65 -4.58
C CYS A 423 -29.91 -12.99 -4.93
N GLU A 424 -29.36 -13.71 -5.89
CA GLU A 424 -29.89 -14.99 -6.37
C GLU A 424 -29.32 -16.20 -5.61
N ILE A 425 -28.25 -15.99 -4.83
CA ILE A 425 -27.64 -17.04 -4.02
C ILE A 425 -28.46 -17.27 -2.77
N ASP A 426 -28.97 -18.51 -2.57
CA ASP A 426 -29.74 -18.89 -1.40
C ASP A 426 -29.47 -20.38 -1.03
N PRO A 427 -29.02 -20.70 0.21
CA PRO A 427 -28.74 -19.75 1.29
C PRO A 427 -27.47 -18.92 1.03
N PHE A 428 -27.50 -17.64 1.43
CA PHE A 428 -26.33 -16.79 1.38
C PHE A 428 -25.60 -16.83 2.72
N VAL A 429 -24.46 -17.48 2.77
CA VAL A 429 -23.65 -17.66 3.98
C VAL A 429 -22.31 -16.99 3.82
N ALA A 430 -21.94 -16.11 4.76
CA ALA A 430 -20.66 -15.39 4.79
C ALA A 430 -19.86 -15.75 6.05
N GLY A 431 -18.54 -15.63 5.99
CA GLY A 431 -17.62 -15.90 7.09
C GLY A 431 -17.05 -14.62 7.69
N TYR A 432 -17.10 -14.54 9.01
CA TYR A 432 -16.59 -13.42 9.78
C TYR A 432 -15.49 -13.87 10.75
N GLY A 433 -14.30 -13.28 10.68
CA GLY A 433 -13.26 -13.45 11.70
C GLY A 433 -13.76 -13.00 13.06
N ARG A 434 -13.56 -13.84 14.09
CA ARG A 434 -14.04 -13.57 15.45
C ARG A 434 -13.25 -12.44 16.08
N PHE A 435 -13.95 -11.44 16.61
CA PHE A 435 -13.30 -10.37 17.37
C PHE A 435 -12.64 -10.89 18.64
N SER A 436 -13.17 -11.94 19.26
CA SER A 436 -12.57 -12.60 20.43
C SER A 436 -11.12 -13.05 20.19
N ASN A 437 -10.80 -13.54 18.98
CA ASN A 437 -9.47 -13.95 18.59
C ASN A 437 -8.58 -12.74 18.28
N ALA A 438 -9.06 -11.78 17.47
CA ALA A 438 -8.34 -10.54 17.18
C ALA A 438 -8.01 -9.76 18.47
N TYR A 439 -8.97 -9.71 19.41
CA TYR A 439 -8.82 -9.00 20.67
C TYR A 439 -7.62 -9.48 21.51
N GLN A 440 -7.28 -10.77 21.46
CA GLN A 440 -6.12 -11.30 22.21
C GLN A 440 -4.81 -10.60 21.80
N ASN A 441 -4.68 -10.24 20.52
CA ASN A 441 -3.52 -9.50 20.02
C ASN A 441 -3.69 -7.99 20.13
N LEU A 442 -4.92 -7.49 20.02
CA LEU A 442 -5.24 -6.06 19.98
C LEU A 442 -5.53 -5.46 21.35
N GLN A 443 -5.62 -6.27 22.40
CA GLN A 443 -5.96 -5.82 23.76
C GLN A 443 -5.11 -4.64 24.24
N ALA A 444 -3.81 -4.66 23.96
CA ALA A 444 -2.91 -3.60 24.37
C ALA A 444 -3.27 -2.22 23.80
N TYR A 445 -3.89 -2.17 22.62
CA TYR A 445 -4.36 -0.93 21.99
C TYR A 445 -5.70 -0.46 22.59
N PHE A 446 -6.56 -1.38 22.99
CA PHE A 446 -7.92 -1.06 23.41
C PHE A 446 -8.05 -0.81 24.92
N GLU A 447 -7.21 -1.43 25.75
CA GLU A 447 -7.30 -1.38 27.22
C GLU A 447 -6.49 -0.26 27.87
N ASN A 448 -6.15 0.81 27.15
CA ASN A 448 -5.46 1.99 27.66
C ASN A 448 -4.06 1.73 28.21
N THR A 449 -3.21 1.20 27.39
CA THR A 449 -1.79 1.29 27.69
C THR A 449 -1.37 2.75 27.47
N PRO A 450 -0.84 3.44 28.50
CA PRO A 450 -0.39 4.83 28.34
C PRO A 450 0.53 4.98 27.13
N ALA A 451 0.40 6.11 26.41
CA ALA A 451 1.33 6.43 25.34
C ALA A 451 2.75 6.40 25.87
N SER A 452 3.59 5.57 25.33
CA SER A 452 4.97 5.35 25.79
C SER A 452 5.90 5.54 24.61
N ASN A 453 6.80 6.52 24.70
CA ASN A 453 7.77 6.76 23.65
C ASN A 453 8.93 5.75 23.79
N VAL A 454 8.98 4.80 22.88
CA VAL A 454 10.14 3.95 22.66
C VAL A 454 10.82 4.44 21.39
N THR A 455 12.07 4.87 21.51
CA THR A 455 12.84 5.46 20.41
C THR A 455 13.87 4.46 19.90
N PRO A 456 13.82 4.03 18.64
CA PRO A 456 14.85 3.22 18.02
C PRO A 456 16.04 4.08 17.58
N THR A 457 17.25 3.59 17.80
CA THR A 457 18.50 4.25 17.37
C THR A 457 19.48 3.21 16.82
N PRO A 458 20.02 3.36 15.59
CA PRO A 458 19.75 4.45 14.65
C PRO A 458 18.37 4.33 13.99
N ALA A 459 17.89 5.44 13.42
CA ALA A 459 16.63 5.47 12.67
C ALA A 459 16.76 4.94 11.23
N ALA A 460 17.97 4.58 10.79
CA ALA A 460 18.21 3.99 9.47
C ALA A 460 19.37 2.99 9.50
N LEU A 461 19.26 1.93 8.71
CA LEU A 461 20.29 0.92 8.48
C LEU A 461 20.53 0.75 6.97
N SER A 462 21.77 0.44 6.60
CA SER A 462 22.14 0.16 5.20
C SER A 462 22.96 -1.11 5.14
N PHE A 463 22.55 -2.04 4.25
CA PHE A 463 23.21 -3.31 4.03
C PHE A 463 23.69 -3.43 2.58
N SER A 464 24.73 -4.26 2.37
CA SER A 464 25.20 -4.63 1.03
C SER A 464 25.25 -6.14 0.94
N VAL A 465 24.51 -6.70 -0.01
CA VAL A 465 24.52 -8.12 -0.37
C VAL A 465 25.37 -8.26 -1.63
N VAL A 466 26.45 -9.01 -1.53
CA VAL A 466 27.35 -9.28 -2.66
C VAL A 466 27.30 -10.77 -2.97
N ASN A 467 26.98 -11.13 -4.20
CA ASN A 467 26.87 -12.54 -4.65
C ASN A 467 25.93 -13.41 -3.83
N GLY A 468 24.84 -12.85 -3.33
CA GLY A 468 23.90 -13.57 -2.50
C GLY A 468 24.41 -13.93 -1.09
N ALA A 469 25.58 -13.44 -0.68
CA ALA A 469 26.10 -13.65 0.67
C ALA A 469 25.32 -12.78 1.68
N ALA A 470 24.91 -13.38 2.80
CA ALA A 470 24.23 -12.65 3.87
C ALA A 470 25.20 -11.60 4.48
N PRO A 471 24.77 -10.34 4.57
CA PRO A 471 25.57 -9.29 5.18
C PRO A 471 25.66 -9.49 6.69
N ALA A 472 26.67 -8.87 7.32
CA ALA A 472 26.78 -8.86 8.78
C ALA A 472 25.53 -8.19 9.40
N ALA A 473 25.01 -8.78 10.48
CA ALA A 473 23.91 -8.19 11.23
C ALA A 473 24.30 -6.80 11.78
N GLN A 474 23.37 -5.86 11.72
CA GLN A 474 23.48 -4.56 12.38
C GLN A 474 22.57 -4.51 13.62
N THR A 475 22.65 -3.47 14.40
CA THR A 475 21.90 -3.36 15.65
C THR A 475 21.05 -2.09 15.69
N VAL A 476 19.88 -2.22 16.31
CA VAL A 476 19.01 -1.11 16.70
C VAL A 476 18.81 -1.18 18.22
N THR A 477 19.06 -0.07 18.91
CA THR A 477 18.82 0.03 20.36
C THR A 477 17.50 0.75 20.60
N LEU A 478 16.61 0.12 21.34
CA LEU A 478 15.35 0.70 21.80
C LEU A 478 15.58 1.34 23.15
N THR A 479 15.23 2.62 23.28
CA THR A 479 15.29 3.38 24.55
C THR A 479 13.92 3.89 24.93
N SER A 480 13.64 4.00 26.22
CA SER A 480 12.42 4.61 26.75
C SER A 480 12.76 5.74 27.71
N GLN A 481 11.96 6.81 27.73
CA GLN A 481 12.02 7.89 28.71
C GLN A 481 11.09 7.62 29.89
N THR A 482 10.37 6.51 29.91
CA THR A 482 9.43 6.14 30.95
C THR A 482 10.12 5.34 32.04
N THR A 483 9.90 5.70 33.32
CA THR A 483 10.47 5.01 34.49
C THR A 483 9.89 3.61 34.70
N GLY A 484 8.66 3.37 34.23
CA GLY A 484 8.04 2.05 34.25
C GLY A 484 8.49 1.19 33.05
N SER A 485 8.21 -0.11 33.11
CA SER A 485 8.44 -1.03 32.02
C SER A 485 7.42 -0.80 30.89
N VAL A 486 7.90 -0.60 29.68
CA VAL A 486 7.11 -0.37 28.48
C VAL A 486 7.22 -1.59 27.60
N SER A 487 6.10 -2.24 27.31
CA SER A 487 6.03 -3.32 26.34
C SER A 487 6.12 -2.74 24.93
N PHE A 488 6.90 -3.40 24.08
CA PHE A 488 7.02 -3.03 22.67
C PHE A 488 6.81 -4.24 21.77
N ARG A 489 6.46 -3.97 20.51
CA ARG A 489 6.51 -4.92 19.39
C ARG A 489 7.38 -4.32 18.29
N VAL A 490 8.08 -5.19 17.55
CA VAL A 490 8.83 -4.80 16.36
C VAL A 490 8.39 -5.71 15.22
N ARG A 491 7.97 -5.08 14.14
CA ARG A 491 7.54 -5.77 12.93
C ARG A 491 8.49 -5.44 11.79
N PRO A 492 9.15 -6.43 11.19
CA PRO A 492 9.78 -6.26 9.89
C PRO A 492 8.70 -6.19 8.80
N ASP A 493 8.76 -5.19 7.92
CA ASP A 493 7.75 -4.99 6.88
C ASP A 493 8.12 -5.63 5.54
N ALA A 494 9.17 -6.47 5.51
CA ALA A 494 9.57 -7.26 4.35
C ALA A 494 10.07 -8.65 4.75
N LEU A 495 9.80 -9.65 3.92
CA LEU A 495 10.22 -11.04 4.15
C LEU A 495 11.74 -11.23 4.23
N TRP A 496 12.52 -10.38 3.55
CA TRP A 496 13.98 -10.40 3.58
C TRP A 496 14.59 -9.77 4.84
N LEU A 497 13.76 -9.14 5.69
CA LEU A 497 14.20 -8.40 6.88
C LEU A 497 13.87 -9.20 8.15
N GLY A 498 14.89 -9.50 8.95
CA GLY A 498 14.74 -10.23 10.23
C GLY A 498 15.18 -9.41 11.42
N VAL A 499 14.61 -9.71 12.59
CA VAL A 499 14.96 -9.10 13.86
C VAL A 499 15.07 -10.16 14.97
N SER A 500 15.99 -9.96 15.93
CA SER A 500 16.27 -10.95 16.99
C SER A 500 15.16 -11.15 18.01
N ALA A 501 14.25 -10.18 18.15
CA ALA A 501 13.04 -10.28 18.97
C ALA A 501 11.97 -9.36 18.39
N THR A 502 10.75 -9.89 18.26
CA THR A 502 9.58 -9.16 17.76
C THR A 502 8.77 -8.50 18.87
N SER A 503 9.07 -8.78 20.13
CA SER A 503 8.43 -8.15 21.31
C SER A 503 9.35 -8.20 22.53
N GLY A 504 9.06 -7.39 23.52
CA GLY A 504 9.80 -7.33 24.76
C GLY A 504 9.39 -6.15 25.63
N GLN A 505 10.25 -5.82 26.58
CA GLN A 505 10.06 -4.68 27.47
C GLN A 505 11.32 -3.82 27.54
N VAL A 506 11.13 -2.52 27.67
CA VAL A 506 12.20 -1.52 27.84
C VAL A 506 11.78 -0.47 28.86
N SER A 507 12.72 0.07 29.62
CA SER A 507 12.46 1.13 30.61
C SER A 507 13.58 2.16 30.61
N LEU A 508 13.36 3.29 31.29
CA LEU A 508 14.39 4.30 31.48
C LEU A 508 15.64 3.68 32.12
N GLY A 509 16.80 3.84 31.50
CA GLY A 509 18.07 3.29 31.95
C GLY A 509 18.28 1.80 31.67
N SER A 510 17.30 1.12 31.05
CA SER A 510 17.41 -0.29 30.65
C SER A 510 17.07 -0.43 29.14
N PRO A 511 17.95 0.05 28.24
CA PRO A 511 17.76 -0.07 26.80
C PRO A 511 17.87 -1.53 26.35
N LEU A 512 17.21 -1.87 25.26
CA LEU A 512 17.31 -3.18 24.63
C LEU A 512 17.90 -3.06 23.23
N THR A 513 18.90 -3.90 22.92
CA THR A 513 19.50 -3.94 21.60
C THR A 513 19.00 -5.14 20.81
N LEU A 514 18.44 -4.85 19.64
CA LEU A 514 17.98 -5.83 18.67
C LEU A 514 19.02 -6.03 17.56
N LYS A 515 19.23 -7.26 17.12
CA LYS A 515 19.99 -7.56 15.92
C LYS A 515 19.04 -7.56 14.73
N VAL A 516 19.44 -6.88 13.67
CA VAL A 516 18.72 -6.78 12.39
C VAL A 516 19.51 -7.55 11.35
N THR A 517 18.86 -8.44 10.64
CA THR A 517 19.47 -9.34 9.63
C THR A 517 18.74 -9.20 8.30
N VAL A 518 19.45 -9.53 7.22
CA VAL A 518 18.92 -9.57 5.86
C VAL A 518 19.05 -10.99 5.33
N ASP A 519 17.96 -11.55 4.80
CA ASP A 519 17.94 -12.82 4.08
C ASP A 519 18.10 -12.57 2.57
N PRO A 520 19.27 -12.84 1.98
CA PRO A 520 19.51 -12.60 0.57
C PRO A 520 18.69 -13.50 -0.36
N SER A 521 18.20 -14.65 0.12
CA SER A 521 17.40 -15.56 -0.70
C SER A 521 16.06 -14.95 -1.15
N GLN A 522 15.58 -13.94 -0.44
CA GLN A 522 14.39 -13.18 -0.74
C GLN A 522 14.67 -11.94 -1.65
N LEU A 523 15.91 -11.77 -2.10
CA LEU A 523 16.39 -10.64 -2.91
C LEU A 523 17.02 -11.15 -4.23
N PRO A 524 16.22 -11.69 -5.16
CA PRO A 524 16.76 -12.48 -6.28
C PRO A 524 17.44 -11.66 -7.39
N GLN A 525 17.23 -10.33 -7.43
CA GLN A 525 17.76 -9.47 -8.48
C GLN A 525 18.73 -8.43 -7.92
N PRO A 526 19.80 -8.06 -8.67
CA PRO A 526 20.60 -6.88 -8.34
C PRO A 526 19.75 -5.62 -8.34
N GLY A 527 20.02 -4.72 -7.38
CA GLY A 527 19.27 -3.47 -7.24
C GLY A 527 19.25 -2.97 -5.80
N GLN A 528 18.49 -1.92 -5.57
CA GLN A 528 18.27 -1.37 -4.24
C GLN A 528 16.87 -1.75 -3.75
N TYR A 529 16.80 -2.30 -2.55
CA TYR A 529 15.57 -2.65 -1.84
C TYR A 529 15.47 -1.79 -0.59
N SER A 530 14.24 -1.39 -0.27
CA SER A 530 13.95 -0.59 0.93
C SER A 530 12.77 -1.21 1.66
N SER A 531 12.83 -1.17 3.00
CA SER A 531 11.74 -1.57 3.90
C SER A 531 11.91 -0.88 5.23
N THR A 532 10.99 -1.11 6.17
CA THR A 532 11.04 -0.58 7.52
C THR A 532 10.98 -1.67 8.58
N LEU A 533 11.56 -1.37 9.74
CA LEU A 533 11.20 -2.01 11.01
C LEU A 533 10.24 -1.06 11.72
N THR A 534 9.00 -1.48 11.87
CA THR A 534 7.99 -0.73 12.61
C THR A 534 8.07 -1.08 14.09
N VAL A 535 8.34 -0.08 14.94
CA VAL A 535 8.42 -0.22 16.41
C VAL A 535 7.17 0.36 17.03
N LEU A 536 6.41 -0.46 17.73
CA LEU A 536 5.13 -0.14 18.36
C LEU A 536 5.28 -0.20 19.87
N ALA A 537 4.78 0.78 20.60
CA ALA A 537 4.85 0.83 22.07
C ALA A 537 3.59 1.46 22.67
N GLY A 538 2.71 0.63 23.21
CA GLY A 538 1.43 1.09 23.75
C GLY A 538 0.59 1.79 22.67
N SER A 539 -0.06 2.89 23.06
CA SER A 539 -0.87 3.75 22.17
C SER A 539 -0.08 4.88 21.50
N ALA A 540 1.27 4.88 21.60
CA ALA A 540 2.11 5.88 20.93
C ALA A 540 2.12 5.66 19.42
N ALA A 541 2.36 6.76 18.68
CA ALA A 541 2.59 6.66 17.24
C ALA A 541 3.76 5.71 16.94
N PRO A 542 3.64 4.86 15.92
CA PRO A 542 4.73 3.98 15.51
C PRO A 542 6.03 4.76 15.25
N GLN A 543 7.15 4.13 15.60
CA GLN A 543 8.49 4.63 15.26
C GLN A 543 9.08 3.72 14.19
N PHE A 544 9.84 4.27 13.26
CA PHE A 544 10.33 3.53 12.09
C PHE A 544 11.86 3.53 12.06
N VAL A 545 12.43 2.38 11.65
CA VAL A 545 13.82 2.28 11.25
C VAL A 545 13.85 1.95 9.77
N ASN A 546 14.31 2.88 8.95
CA ASN A 546 14.42 2.67 7.51
C ASN A 546 15.58 1.72 7.21
N VAL A 547 15.33 0.67 6.44
CA VAL A 547 16.35 -0.31 6.07
C VAL A 547 16.51 -0.34 4.56
N THR A 548 17.73 -0.07 4.09
CA THR A 548 18.09 -0.18 2.68
C THR A 548 19.05 -1.33 2.47
N VAL A 549 18.87 -2.08 1.38
CA VAL A 549 19.76 -3.16 0.98
C VAL A 549 20.17 -2.94 -0.47
N THR A 550 21.47 -2.88 -0.74
CA THR A 550 22.00 -2.86 -2.10
C THR A 550 22.48 -4.27 -2.46
N VAL A 551 21.83 -4.90 -3.43
CA VAL A 551 22.21 -6.21 -3.96
C VAL A 551 23.10 -6.02 -5.18
N GLN A 552 24.29 -6.60 -5.14
CA GLN A 552 25.31 -6.51 -6.18
C GLN A 552 25.82 -7.90 -6.54
N THR A 553 26.19 -8.09 -7.80
CA THR A 553 27.01 -9.23 -8.22
C THR A 553 28.47 -8.80 -8.30
N SER A 554 29.39 -9.72 -8.02
CA SER A 554 30.84 -9.40 -8.14
C SER A 554 31.30 -9.25 -9.59
N GLN A 555 30.44 -9.61 -10.54
CA GLN A 555 30.72 -9.51 -11.97
C GLN A 555 29.71 -8.57 -12.63
N SER A 556 30.21 -7.66 -13.47
CA SER A 556 29.34 -6.79 -14.26
C SER A 556 28.48 -7.58 -15.23
N ASN A 557 27.26 -7.13 -15.44
CA ASN A 557 26.36 -7.61 -16.48
C ASN A 557 26.17 -6.52 -17.53
N VAL A 558 26.99 -6.58 -18.57
CA VAL A 558 26.93 -5.59 -19.65
C VAL A 558 26.01 -6.10 -20.77
N ASN A 559 24.96 -5.35 -21.05
CA ASN A 559 24.11 -5.56 -22.21
C ASN A 559 24.63 -4.73 -23.39
N ALA A 560 24.88 -5.38 -24.53
CA ALA A 560 25.32 -4.75 -25.75
C ALA A 560 24.17 -4.67 -26.76
N LEU A 561 23.91 -3.48 -27.29
CA LEU A 561 22.87 -3.23 -28.29
C LEU A 561 23.46 -2.46 -29.48
N VAL A 562 23.06 -2.87 -30.68
CA VAL A 562 23.31 -2.10 -31.90
C VAL A 562 21.96 -1.72 -32.52
N ALA A 563 21.77 -0.43 -32.78
CA ALA A 563 20.51 0.09 -33.29
C ALA A 563 20.74 1.00 -34.53
N PRO A 564 19.85 0.91 -35.55
CA PRO A 564 18.75 -0.03 -35.67
C PRO A 564 19.22 -1.46 -35.97
N ALA A 565 18.41 -2.47 -35.66
CA ALA A 565 18.74 -3.89 -35.94
C ALA A 565 18.93 -4.18 -37.46
N THR A 566 18.35 -3.35 -38.32
CA THR A 566 18.63 -3.29 -39.76
C THR A 566 19.11 -1.89 -40.12
N VAL A 567 20.35 -1.80 -40.57
CA VAL A 567 21.00 -0.56 -40.97
C VAL A 567 20.98 -0.44 -42.49
N THR A 568 20.32 0.59 -43.00
CA THR A 568 20.26 0.85 -44.48
C THR A 568 21.29 1.90 -44.85
N ALA A 569 22.05 1.62 -45.93
CA ALA A 569 23.05 2.56 -46.40
C ALA A 569 22.39 3.80 -47.04
N VAL A 570 22.92 4.98 -46.70
CA VAL A 570 22.61 6.25 -47.39
C VAL A 570 23.88 6.75 -48.06
N ASN A 571 23.87 6.82 -49.38
CA ASN A 571 25.03 7.15 -50.22
C ASN A 571 26.27 6.28 -49.92
N GLY A 572 26.07 4.96 -49.70
CA GLY A 572 27.15 4.03 -49.41
C GLY A 572 27.74 4.14 -48.00
N VAL A 573 27.06 4.85 -47.08
CA VAL A 573 27.46 5.01 -45.70
C VAL A 573 26.35 4.46 -44.76
N TRP A 574 26.70 3.59 -43.84
CA TRP A 574 25.83 3.05 -42.83
C TRP A 574 25.95 3.86 -41.52
N GLY A 575 24.83 4.40 -41.02
CA GLY A 575 24.77 5.10 -39.74
C GLY A 575 24.09 4.20 -38.69
N PHE A 576 24.75 3.97 -37.56
CA PHE A 576 24.23 3.13 -36.46
C PHE A 576 24.74 3.61 -35.11
N GLN A 577 24.07 3.14 -34.05
CA GLN A 577 24.47 3.38 -32.67
C GLN A 577 24.84 2.08 -31.98
N ILE A 578 25.83 2.14 -31.11
CA ILE A 578 26.21 1.09 -30.19
C ILE A 578 25.95 1.60 -28.78
N GLN A 579 25.26 0.80 -27.97
CA GLN A 579 25.07 1.05 -26.55
C GLN A 579 25.58 -0.14 -25.73
N LEU A 580 26.33 0.16 -24.68
CA LEU A 580 26.75 -0.82 -23.68
C LEU A 580 26.22 -0.33 -22.32
N ALA A 581 25.31 -1.09 -21.70
CA ALA A 581 24.68 -0.75 -20.42
C ALA A 581 25.01 -1.80 -19.37
N GLU A 582 25.58 -1.37 -18.26
CA GLU A 582 25.87 -2.22 -17.10
C GLU A 582 24.63 -2.26 -16.20
N THR A 583 24.16 -3.47 -15.83
CA THR A 583 22.89 -3.69 -15.11
C THR A 583 23.04 -4.47 -13.79
N ALA A 584 24.26 -4.79 -13.37
CA ALA A 584 24.53 -5.53 -12.12
C ALA A 584 25.11 -4.65 -11.00
N GLY A 585 25.25 -3.35 -11.23
CA GLY A 585 25.81 -2.44 -10.22
C GLY A 585 27.32 -2.53 -10.05
N VAL A 586 28.06 -3.05 -11.04
CA VAL A 586 29.52 -3.24 -11.01
C VAL A 586 30.19 -2.36 -12.06
N ALA A 587 31.00 -1.41 -11.63
CA ALA A 587 31.77 -0.60 -12.57
C ALA A 587 32.78 -1.44 -13.34
N THR A 588 32.84 -1.24 -14.67
CA THR A 588 33.65 -2.07 -15.58
C THR A 588 34.27 -1.24 -16.68
N ARG A 589 35.25 -1.80 -17.36
CA ARG A 589 35.91 -1.18 -18.51
C ARG A 589 35.81 -2.06 -19.74
N VAL A 590 35.52 -1.44 -20.87
CA VAL A 590 35.63 -2.10 -22.18
C VAL A 590 37.11 -2.14 -22.56
N THR A 591 37.62 -3.34 -22.81
CA THR A 591 39.06 -3.57 -23.12
C THR A 591 39.31 -3.88 -24.59
N ALA A 592 38.30 -4.44 -25.28
CA ALA A 592 38.40 -4.70 -26.71
C ALA A 592 37.04 -4.61 -27.42
N LEU A 593 37.07 -4.27 -28.70
CA LEU A 593 35.93 -4.19 -29.62
C LEU A 593 36.35 -4.70 -31.01
N LYS A 594 35.57 -5.66 -31.53
CA LYS A 594 35.67 -6.06 -32.93
C LYS A 594 34.34 -5.90 -33.66
N ILE A 595 34.39 -5.54 -34.93
CA ILE A 595 33.22 -5.42 -35.81
C ILE A 595 33.51 -6.23 -37.08
N GLY A 596 32.71 -7.25 -37.35
CA GLY A 596 32.93 -8.14 -38.50
C GLY A 596 34.30 -8.80 -38.51
N GLY A 597 34.87 -9.07 -37.32
CA GLY A 597 36.22 -9.66 -37.15
C GLY A 597 37.37 -8.64 -37.15
N THR A 598 37.15 -7.40 -37.57
CA THR A 598 38.17 -6.35 -37.55
C THR A 598 38.27 -5.68 -36.17
N ASP A 599 39.48 -5.51 -35.67
CA ASP A 599 39.76 -4.94 -34.35
C ASP A 599 39.73 -3.39 -34.37
N TYR A 600 38.85 -2.84 -33.51
CA TYR A 600 38.68 -1.41 -33.28
C TYR A 600 38.95 -1.00 -31.82
N SER A 601 39.64 -1.81 -31.07
CA SER A 601 39.86 -1.61 -29.62
C SER A 601 40.52 -0.25 -29.32
N ALA A 602 41.42 0.23 -30.20
CA ALA A 602 42.05 1.55 -30.05
C ALA A 602 41.06 2.73 -30.16
N ASN A 603 39.87 2.50 -30.72
CA ASN A 603 38.88 3.57 -30.95
C ASN A 603 37.85 3.69 -29.82
N ILE A 604 37.82 2.77 -28.85
CA ILE A 604 36.80 2.72 -27.82
C ILE A 604 36.62 4.06 -27.11
N ALA A 605 37.69 4.63 -26.56
CA ALA A 605 37.62 5.90 -25.84
C ALA A 605 37.19 7.08 -26.72
N ALA A 606 37.59 7.07 -27.99
CA ALA A 606 37.24 8.13 -28.94
C ALA A 606 35.74 8.03 -29.36
N TRP A 607 35.24 6.81 -29.53
CA TRP A 607 33.85 6.60 -30.01
C TRP A 607 32.82 6.75 -28.88
N PHE A 608 33.11 6.23 -27.70
CA PHE A 608 32.22 6.26 -26.54
C PHE A 608 32.48 7.42 -25.57
N GLY A 609 33.53 8.25 -25.84
CA GLY A 609 33.98 9.31 -24.92
C GLY A 609 34.73 8.80 -23.69
N THR A 610 34.67 7.48 -23.44
CA THR A 610 35.35 6.78 -22.34
C THR A 610 35.40 5.30 -22.63
N ASN A 611 36.26 4.56 -21.94
CA ASN A 611 36.23 3.10 -21.93
C ASN A 611 35.59 2.55 -20.63
N ARG A 612 35.14 3.44 -19.72
CA ARG A 612 34.56 3.07 -18.43
C ARG A 612 33.05 3.09 -18.48
N ILE A 613 32.43 2.01 -18.04
CA ILE A 613 30.98 1.95 -17.76
C ILE A 613 30.80 2.01 -16.25
N ALA A 614 30.14 3.04 -15.74
CA ALA A 614 29.85 3.16 -14.32
C ALA A 614 28.88 2.05 -13.88
N ALA A 615 28.86 1.74 -12.58
CA ALA A 615 27.84 0.87 -12.00
C ALA A 615 26.44 1.41 -12.36
N MET A 616 25.55 0.53 -12.86
CA MET A 616 24.22 0.88 -13.37
C MET A 616 24.23 1.96 -14.46
N GLY A 617 25.36 2.16 -15.11
CA GLY A 617 25.56 3.18 -16.14
C GLY A 617 25.57 2.63 -17.56
N ALA A 618 25.59 3.54 -18.54
CA ALA A 618 25.72 3.19 -19.95
C ALA A 618 26.68 4.12 -20.68
N VAL A 619 27.31 3.59 -21.75
CA VAL A 619 28.07 4.36 -22.73
C VAL A 619 27.49 4.13 -24.12
N GLN A 620 27.53 5.14 -24.98
CA GLN A 620 26.92 5.10 -26.29
C GLN A 620 27.85 5.74 -27.34
N ALA A 621 27.85 5.15 -28.54
CA ALA A 621 28.58 5.68 -29.68
C ALA A 621 27.66 5.75 -30.90
N SER A 622 27.65 6.90 -31.60
CA SER A 622 26.97 7.05 -32.90
C SER A 622 28.04 7.02 -33.99
N LEU A 623 27.99 5.99 -34.82
CA LEU A 623 29.01 5.69 -35.81
C LEU A 623 28.50 5.79 -37.24
N LYS A 624 29.40 6.14 -38.15
CA LYS A 624 29.19 6.04 -39.59
C LYS A 624 30.30 5.19 -40.18
N ALA A 625 29.95 4.17 -40.96
CA ALA A 625 30.89 3.26 -41.58
C ALA A 625 30.71 3.24 -43.10
N SER A 626 31.78 3.07 -43.83
CA SER A 626 31.80 2.76 -45.24
C SER A 626 32.73 1.57 -45.48
N GLY A 627 32.46 0.75 -46.50
CA GLY A 627 33.33 -0.39 -46.84
C GLY A 627 33.11 -1.66 -46.01
N LEU A 628 32.10 -1.68 -45.09
CA LEU A 628 31.66 -2.93 -44.49
C LEU A 628 30.87 -3.76 -45.51
N PRO A 629 30.97 -5.11 -45.47
CA PRO A 629 30.15 -5.94 -46.36
C PRO A 629 28.66 -5.87 -45.95
N ALA A 630 27.78 -5.92 -46.91
CA ALA A 630 26.35 -6.11 -46.65
C ALA A 630 26.08 -7.48 -46.02
N GLY A 631 25.04 -7.57 -45.18
CA GLY A 631 24.68 -8.80 -44.46
C GLY A 631 24.79 -8.62 -42.95
N PRO A 632 24.67 -9.71 -42.19
CA PRO A 632 24.82 -9.68 -40.71
C PRO A 632 26.23 -9.25 -40.30
N GLN A 633 26.32 -8.23 -39.46
CA GLN A 633 27.54 -7.80 -38.83
C GLN A 633 27.50 -8.09 -37.34
N TYR A 634 28.57 -8.69 -36.81
CA TYR A 634 28.71 -9.01 -35.41
C TYR A 634 29.64 -8.01 -34.72
N PHE A 635 29.20 -7.55 -33.57
CA PHE A 635 29.89 -6.62 -32.71
C PHE A 635 30.29 -7.36 -31.44
N GLU A 636 31.56 -7.55 -31.22
CA GLU A 636 32.10 -8.31 -30.10
C GLU A 636 32.82 -7.38 -29.14
N PHE A 637 32.47 -7.50 -27.86
CA PHE A 637 33.00 -6.65 -26.81
C PHE A 637 33.64 -7.52 -25.72
N TRP A 638 34.79 -7.11 -25.26
CA TRP A 638 35.44 -7.64 -24.07
C TRP A 638 35.62 -6.55 -23.06
N GLY A 639 35.59 -6.89 -21.79
CA GLY A 639 35.85 -5.96 -20.72
C GLY A 639 36.32 -6.64 -19.46
N ALA A 640 36.62 -5.83 -18.45
CA ALA A 640 37.04 -6.28 -17.13
C ALA A 640 36.49 -5.36 -16.06
N ASP A 641 36.01 -5.94 -14.96
CA ASP A 641 35.47 -5.24 -13.81
C ASP A 641 36.57 -4.51 -13.05
N GLU A 642 36.29 -3.26 -12.65
CA GLU A 642 37.31 -2.41 -12.03
C GLU A 642 37.78 -2.93 -10.67
N ALA A 643 36.86 -3.46 -9.85
CA ALA A 643 37.20 -3.92 -8.51
C ALA A 643 37.74 -5.36 -8.46
N SER A 644 37.18 -6.27 -9.28
CA SER A 644 37.52 -7.70 -9.22
C SER A 644 38.51 -8.12 -10.30
N GLY A 645 38.65 -7.37 -11.39
CA GLY A 645 39.41 -7.76 -12.58
C GLY A 645 38.76 -8.89 -13.38
N GLN A 646 37.57 -9.36 -13.01
CA GLN A 646 36.85 -10.39 -13.76
C GLN A 646 36.54 -9.92 -15.16
N THR A 647 36.83 -10.77 -16.14
CA THR A 647 36.62 -10.46 -17.56
C THR A 647 35.25 -10.92 -18.03
N TRP A 648 34.68 -10.19 -18.97
CA TRP A 648 33.43 -10.53 -19.62
C TRP A 648 33.54 -10.40 -21.14
N TYR A 649 32.68 -11.10 -21.85
CA TYR A 649 32.51 -11.07 -23.30
C TYR A 649 31.03 -10.89 -23.65
N ARG A 650 30.74 -10.01 -24.62
CA ARG A 650 29.37 -9.79 -25.15
C ARG A 650 29.42 -9.67 -26.66
N ILE A 651 28.33 -10.10 -27.28
CA ILE A 651 28.13 -9.99 -28.71
C ILE A 651 26.77 -9.37 -29.00
N ALA A 652 26.74 -8.43 -29.94
CA ALA A 652 25.52 -7.89 -30.54
C ALA A 652 25.59 -8.01 -32.05
N SER A 653 24.46 -7.92 -32.76
CA SER A 653 24.42 -8.00 -34.20
C SER A 653 23.45 -6.99 -34.80
N ALA A 654 23.73 -6.55 -36.03
CA ALA A 654 22.83 -5.79 -36.89
C ALA A 654 22.99 -6.24 -38.34
N THR A 655 21.91 -6.17 -39.12
CA THR A 655 21.95 -6.51 -40.55
C THR A 655 22.14 -5.25 -41.40
N PHE A 656 23.19 -5.17 -42.17
CA PHE A 656 23.51 -4.06 -43.05
C PHE A 656 22.97 -4.33 -44.47
N LYS A 657 22.14 -3.41 -44.99
CA LYS A 657 21.48 -3.51 -46.28
C LYS A 657 21.80 -2.33 -47.18
#